data_10136007d9afc1f8211a81e1058cea8c
#
_entry.id   10136007d9afc1f8211a81e1058cea8c
#
_cell.length_a   1.000
_cell.length_b   1.000
_cell.length_c   1.000
_cell.angle_alpha   90.00
_cell.angle_beta   90.00
_cell.angle_gamma   90.00
#
_symmetry.space_group_name_H-M   'P 1'
#
loop_
_entity.id
_entity.type
_entity.pdbx_description
1 polymer ?
#
loop_
_entity_poly.entity_id
_entity_poly.type
_entity_poly.pdbx_seq_one_letter_code
_entity_poly.pdbx_strand_id
1 'polypeptide(L)'
;MTSTTAGRESNRLIHQTSPYLLQHAYNPVDWYPWGPEALAQAAKLNRPILLSIGYSSCHWCHVMERESFENEAIARLMNQHFVCIKVDREERPDLDEIYMQATLALNRNQGGWPMTVFLTPDQKPFFAGTYFPPEDRWGRPGFPTLLKKIAEYWEKDHAGVLTQAATLTARLQDGSHAPSPTTVGEAELDMAVTQFAEDFDAKLGGFGGAPKFPPATGLSLLLHCYHRTKDSHTLTMVRTTLDAMAAGGIYDQIGGGFARYSTDERWLVPHFEKMLYDNALLARVYVEAFQVTGDQNYRRVACETLDYILKEMTSPEGGFYSATDADSEGVEGKFFVWTPEEIRAVLSNEEDVRRICAYYDVTTAGNWEHKNVLHTAKPVALVAKELGLTVEDLQATIDRVKPLLYAARAKRVPPGLDDKVITAWNGMMISAMAEAGRVFDIPRYRAAAERACEFLLTTLSKTDGRLLRTYRAGTAHLDAYLEDYAYFAEGLIDTYEAGGNERYLSAAVRLAERILADFSDSQQGGFFTTATGHEALIMRSREGPDGATPSGNAVAAAALARLSYHFGREDFRQAAAAAVRAYGRQIARYPRAFAKSLTVVDLLTSGPVEIAVIGASGDSNTVALCAAVSRTYIPNRVIAYRTSQQSEPTHPLLQGKALVGGKAALYVCRNFACRQPITDPADLPALLDPSQKAAPSSVAPEQKVLSGTLYSGAATVQGTAGYAARKIHDATGAGSLANGFGPLGATGLTVSRLGFGTYRVGQREAEHREALLKAIRSGCNLIDTSTNYMDGESEQIVGSVLQQLIRAGEVAREEIIVVSKIGYVQGQNLAQAKTRE
;
A
#
# COMPACT_ATOMS: atom_id res chain seq x y z
N MET A 1 -12.40 14.77 30.06
CA MET A 1 -13.69 14.21 30.49
C MET A 1 -14.31 15.19 31.42
N THR A 2 -15.29 15.95 30.95
CA THR A 2 -15.96 17.03 31.73
C THR A 2 -17.15 16.47 32.49
N SER A 3 -17.45 17.05 33.61
CA SER A 3 -18.26 16.73 34.78
C SER A 3 -19.75 16.35 34.59
N THR A 4 -20.18 15.86 33.45
CA THR A 4 -21.60 15.52 33.17
C THR A 4 -21.93 14.03 33.28
N THR A 5 -20.96 13.15 33.51
CA THR A 5 -21.19 11.71 33.61
C THR A 5 -21.39 11.15 35.01
N ALA A 6 -21.26 11.99 36.03
CA ALA A 6 -21.46 11.60 37.42
C ALA A 6 -22.95 11.23 37.69
N GLY A 7 -23.26 9.93 37.66
CA GLY A 7 -24.59 9.40 38.01
C GLY A 7 -25.34 8.68 36.87
N ARG A 8 -24.80 8.61 35.67
CA ARG A 8 -25.41 7.80 34.57
C ARG A 8 -24.91 6.35 34.61
N GLU A 9 -25.83 5.41 34.44
CA GLU A 9 -25.48 4.01 34.21
C GLU A 9 -24.81 3.87 32.83
N SER A 10 -23.75 3.03 32.76
CA SER A 10 -23.08 2.74 31.52
C SER A 10 -23.86 1.76 30.66
N ASN A 11 -23.83 1.94 29.35
CA ASN A 11 -24.30 0.94 28.40
C ASN A 11 -23.21 -0.12 28.10
N ARG A 12 -23.48 -1.07 27.18
CA ARG A 12 -22.60 -2.22 26.89
C ARG A 12 -21.23 -1.84 26.33
N LEU A 13 -21.08 -0.63 25.80
CA LEU A 13 -19.81 -0.17 25.20
C LEU A 13 -18.70 0.01 26.27
N ILE A 14 -19.02 0.06 27.55
CA ILE A 14 -18.05 0.17 28.65
C ILE A 14 -17.06 -1.01 28.68
N HIS A 15 -17.44 -2.15 28.11
CA HIS A 15 -16.59 -3.34 28.02
C HIS A 15 -15.72 -3.41 26.76
N GLN A 16 -15.75 -2.37 25.92
CA GLN A 16 -14.97 -2.31 24.69
C GLN A 16 -13.59 -1.71 24.96
N THR A 17 -12.68 -1.92 24.03
CA THR A 17 -11.31 -1.38 24.08
C THR A 17 -11.15 -0.10 23.23
N SER A 18 -11.96 0.05 22.18
CA SER A 18 -11.92 1.22 21.30
C SER A 18 -12.20 2.52 22.07
N PRO A 19 -11.32 3.55 22.00
CA PRO A 19 -11.59 4.87 22.56
C PRO A 19 -12.89 5.47 22.06
N TYR A 20 -13.21 5.29 20.79
CA TYR A 20 -14.45 5.75 20.18
C TYR A 20 -15.69 5.10 20.80
N LEU A 21 -15.69 3.79 21.01
CA LEU A 21 -16.81 3.10 21.63
C LEU A 21 -16.94 3.47 23.10
N LEU A 22 -15.83 3.56 23.84
CA LEU A 22 -15.80 3.96 25.24
C LEU A 22 -16.32 5.40 25.47
N GLN A 23 -16.06 6.31 24.52
CA GLN A 23 -16.61 7.67 24.54
C GLN A 23 -18.13 7.66 24.62
N HIS A 24 -18.79 6.73 23.94
CA HIS A 24 -20.26 6.60 23.93
C HIS A 24 -20.82 5.71 25.05
N ALA A 25 -20.00 5.21 25.96
CA ALA A 25 -20.42 4.25 27.01
C ALA A 25 -21.42 4.84 28.02
N TYR A 26 -21.48 6.17 28.18
CA TYR A 26 -22.37 6.85 29.09
C TYR A 26 -23.48 7.64 28.39
N ASN A 27 -23.64 7.48 27.08
CA ASN A 27 -24.80 8.04 26.40
C ASN A 27 -26.10 7.39 26.91
N PRO A 28 -27.23 8.11 26.96
CA PRO A 28 -28.54 7.55 27.31
C PRO A 28 -29.10 6.59 26.27
N VAL A 29 -28.46 6.48 25.12
CA VAL A 29 -28.77 5.46 24.10
C VAL A 29 -28.26 4.10 24.56
N ASP A 30 -29.10 3.08 24.46
CA ASP A 30 -28.74 1.67 24.76
C ASP A 30 -27.91 1.08 23.63
N TRP A 31 -26.66 1.54 23.54
CA TRP A 31 -25.72 1.12 22.52
C TRP A 31 -25.24 -0.31 22.72
N TYR A 32 -25.25 -1.08 21.65
CA TYR A 32 -24.56 -2.37 21.50
C TYR A 32 -23.30 -2.20 20.66
N PRO A 33 -22.22 -2.92 20.94
CA PRO A 33 -21.20 -3.18 19.94
C PRO A 33 -21.78 -4.09 18.84
N TRP A 34 -21.19 -4.10 17.65
CA TRP A 34 -21.55 -5.08 16.62
C TRP A 34 -21.22 -6.50 17.11
N GLY A 35 -22.19 -7.40 17.04
CA GLY A 35 -22.00 -8.78 17.44
C GLY A 35 -23.31 -9.56 17.59
N PRO A 36 -23.20 -10.87 17.93
CA PRO A 36 -24.35 -11.77 17.96
C PRO A 36 -25.46 -11.35 18.93
N GLU A 37 -25.12 -10.70 20.07
CA GLU A 37 -26.10 -10.23 21.03
C GLU A 37 -27.05 -9.17 20.42
N ALA A 38 -26.49 -8.17 19.76
CA ALA A 38 -27.25 -7.10 19.11
C ALA A 38 -28.15 -7.65 17.99
N LEU A 39 -27.60 -8.50 17.15
CA LEU A 39 -28.31 -9.12 16.02
C LEU A 39 -29.45 -10.03 16.50
N ALA A 40 -29.20 -10.85 17.51
CA ALA A 40 -30.24 -11.69 18.12
C ALA A 40 -31.34 -10.85 18.76
N GLN A 41 -31.00 -9.72 19.41
CA GLN A 41 -31.96 -8.80 19.98
C GLN A 41 -32.84 -8.14 18.91
N ALA A 42 -32.25 -7.71 17.79
CA ALA A 42 -32.99 -7.15 16.67
C ALA A 42 -33.99 -8.16 16.08
N ALA A 43 -33.54 -9.39 15.88
CA ALA A 43 -34.39 -10.47 15.39
C ALA A 43 -35.53 -10.81 16.37
N LYS A 44 -35.20 -10.94 17.67
CA LYS A 44 -36.18 -11.26 18.73
C LYS A 44 -37.29 -10.22 18.86
N LEU A 45 -36.92 -8.93 18.78
CA LEU A 45 -37.85 -7.83 18.90
C LEU A 45 -38.51 -7.46 17.58
N ASN A 46 -38.08 -8.03 16.47
CA ASN A 46 -38.46 -7.65 15.11
C ASN A 46 -38.32 -6.12 14.91
N ARG A 47 -37.22 -5.55 15.35
CA ARG A 47 -36.92 -4.11 15.23
C ARG A 47 -35.79 -3.87 14.25
N PRO A 48 -35.86 -2.78 13.47
CA PRO A 48 -34.77 -2.39 12.61
C PRO A 48 -33.53 -2.01 13.46
N ILE A 49 -32.35 -2.24 12.89
CA ILE A 49 -31.08 -1.84 13.48
C ILE A 49 -30.78 -0.41 13.05
N LEU A 50 -30.44 0.45 14.03
CA LEU A 50 -29.81 1.74 13.78
C LEU A 50 -28.30 1.56 13.97
N LEU A 51 -27.58 1.51 12.85
CA LEU A 51 -26.14 1.35 12.82
C LEU A 51 -25.47 2.73 12.70
N SER A 52 -24.65 3.10 13.67
CA SER A 52 -23.84 4.32 13.66
C SER A 52 -22.35 3.97 13.58
N ILE A 53 -21.69 4.38 12.49
CA ILE A 53 -20.27 4.13 12.25
C ILE A 53 -19.51 5.46 12.27
N GLY A 54 -18.36 5.49 12.95
CA GLY A 54 -17.48 6.64 13.05
C GLY A 54 -16.11 6.25 13.58
N TYR A 55 -15.34 7.21 14.08
CA TYR A 55 -14.02 6.99 14.65
C TYR A 55 -13.69 8.08 15.70
N SER A 56 -12.64 7.86 16.48
CA SER A 56 -12.36 8.64 17.70
C SER A 56 -12.04 10.11 17.43
N SER A 57 -11.27 10.44 16.40
CA SER A 57 -10.89 11.82 16.07
C SER A 57 -11.88 12.56 15.16
N CYS A 58 -13.06 11.99 14.94
CA CYS A 58 -14.07 12.51 14.01
C CYS A 58 -14.88 13.68 14.62
N HIS A 59 -14.57 14.92 14.25
CA HIS A 59 -15.26 16.11 14.73
C HIS A 59 -16.80 16.05 14.59
N TRP A 60 -17.31 15.70 13.39
CA TRP A 60 -18.77 15.60 13.19
C TRP A 60 -19.41 14.44 13.95
N CYS A 61 -18.64 13.42 14.34
CA CYS A 61 -19.11 12.37 15.23
C CYS A 61 -19.32 12.93 16.65
N HIS A 62 -18.42 13.78 17.15
CA HIS A 62 -18.55 14.48 18.42
C HIS A 62 -19.72 15.47 18.41
N VAL A 63 -19.92 16.18 17.29
CA VAL A 63 -21.08 17.08 17.14
C VAL A 63 -22.39 16.30 17.26
N MET A 64 -22.52 15.18 16.52
CA MET A 64 -23.73 14.35 16.56
C MET A 64 -23.93 13.69 17.93
N GLU A 65 -22.86 13.35 18.64
CA GLU A 65 -22.92 12.85 20.02
C GLU A 65 -23.56 13.87 20.95
N ARG A 66 -22.98 15.08 21.02
CA ARG A 66 -23.44 16.17 21.88
C ARG A 66 -24.88 16.61 21.57
N GLU A 67 -25.20 16.73 20.28
CA GLU A 67 -26.51 17.22 19.84
C GLU A 67 -27.61 16.16 19.89
N SER A 68 -27.32 14.91 19.67
CA SER A 68 -28.32 13.86 19.48
C SER A 68 -28.17 12.67 20.44
N PHE A 69 -26.99 12.10 20.61
CA PHE A 69 -26.84 10.86 21.40
C PHE A 69 -26.81 11.10 22.90
N GLU A 70 -26.43 12.28 23.36
CA GLU A 70 -26.53 12.72 24.77
C GLU A 70 -27.92 13.24 25.13
N ASN A 71 -28.80 13.49 24.17
CA ASN A 71 -30.14 14.02 24.37
C ASN A 71 -31.12 12.90 24.79
N GLU A 72 -31.64 13.01 26.01
CA GLU A 72 -32.55 12.03 26.61
C GLU A 72 -33.85 11.78 25.81
N ALA A 73 -34.37 12.81 25.13
CA ALA A 73 -35.59 12.67 24.34
C ALA A 73 -35.34 11.91 23.03
N ILE A 74 -34.21 12.20 22.39
CA ILE A 74 -33.77 11.50 21.18
C ILE A 74 -33.41 10.06 21.53
N ALA A 75 -32.64 9.86 22.60
CA ALA A 75 -32.25 8.52 23.07
C ALA A 75 -33.45 7.62 23.34
N ARG A 76 -34.53 8.18 23.99
CA ARG A 76 -35.77 7.42 24.18
C ARG A 76 -36.42 6.96 22.89
N LEU A 77 -36.45 7.80 21.84
CA LEU A 77 -36.95 7.40 20.52
C LEU A 77 -36.09 6.29 19.90
N MET A 78 -34.77 6.44 20.00
CA MET A 78 -33.83 5.43 19.52
C MET A 78 -34.07 4.09 20.23
N ASN A 79 -34.05 4.05 21.54
CA ASN A 79 -34.20 2.84 22.36
C ASN A 79 -35.58 2.18 22.19
N GLN A 80 -36.62 2.99 21.94
CA GLN A 80 -37.98 2.48 21.73
C GLN A 80 -38.16 1.74 20.41
N HIS A 81 -37.60 2.26 19.33
CA HIS A 81 -37.93 1.79 17.99
C HIS A 81 -36.82 0.99 17.31
N PHE A 82 -35.57 1.05 17.79
CA PHE A 82 -34.40 0.46 17.15
C PHE A 82 -33.59 -0.38 18.12
N VAL A 83 -32.79 -1.30 17.56
CA VAL A 83 -31.61 -1.83 18.23
C VAL A 83 -30.43 -1.00 17.73
N CYS A 84 -29.83 -0.23 18.66
CA CYS A 84 -28.79 0.74 18.31
C CYS A 84 -27.42 0.10 18.40
N ILE A 85 -26.70 0.04 17.29
CA ILE A 85 -25.34 -0.53 17.19
C ILE A 85 -24.35 0.58 16.87
N LYS A 86 -23.24 0.60 17.64
CA LYS A 86 -22.13 1.53 17.42
C LYS A 86 -20.91 0.78 16.91
N VAL A 87 -20.26 1.29 15.87
CA VAL A 87 -19.08 0.66 15.26
C VAL A 87 -17.95 1.67 15.11
N ASP A 88 -16.77 1.28 15.54
CA ASP A 88 -15.52 1.96 15.19
C ASP A 88 -15.04 1.45 13.83
N ARG A 89 -15.04 2.34 12.81
CA ARG A 89 -14.60 2.00 11.45
C ARG A 89 -13.15 1.54 11.38
N GLU A 90 -12.33 1.98 12.30
CA GLU A 90 -10.91 1.67 12.33
C GLU A 90 -10.68 0.23 12.83
N GLU A 91 -11.55 -0.26 13.70
CA GLU A 91 -11.57 -1.66 14.15
C GLU A 91 -12.30 -2.60 13.19
N ARG A 92 -13.37 -2.12 12.51
CA ARG A 92 -14.22 -2.90 11.62
C ARG A 92 -14.31 -2.25 10.22
N PRO A 93 -13.19 -2.20 9.48
CA PRO A 93 -13.16 -1.66 8.12
C PRO A 93 -14.05 -2.44 7.13
N ASP A 94 -14.30 -3.72 7.40
CA ASP A 94 -15.23 -4.56 6.65
C ASP A 94 -16.67 -4.05 6.69
N LEU A 95 -17.15 -3.66 7.87
CA LEU A 95 -18.48 -3.06 8.05
C LEU A 95 -18.53 -1.65 7.45
N ASP A 96 -17.49 -0.85 7.68
CA ASP A 96 -17.39 0.50 7.12
C ASP A 96 -17.47 0.47 5.60
N GLU A 97 -16.73 -0.39 4.94
CA GLU A 97 -16.71 -0.53 3.47
C GLU A 97 -18.09 -0.94 2.92
N ILE A 98 -18.70 -1.98 3.49
CA ILE A 98 -20.01 -2.49 3.03
C ILE A 98 -21.08 -1.41 3.18
N TYR A 99 -21.17 -0.78 4.34
CA TYR A 99 -22.25 0.19 4.60
C TYR A 99 -21.95 1.59 4.03
N MET A 100 -20.67 1.92 3.75
CA MET A 100 -20.34 3.09 2.94
C MET A 100 -20.81 2.93 1.49
N GLN A 101 -20.61 1.76 0.88
CA GLN A 101 -21.15 1.47 -0.45
C GLN A 101 -22.69 1.58 -0.48
N ALA A 102 -23.36 1.05 0.56
CA ALA A 102 -24.80 1.22 0.72
C ALA A 102 -25.19 2.69 0.85
N THR A 103 -24.45 3.45 1.63
CA THR A 103 -24.69 4.89 1.85
C THR A 103 -24.53 5.69 0.57
N LEU A 104 -23.48 5.45 -0.20
CA LEU A 104 -23.26 6.08 -1.51
C LEU A 104 -24.41 5.76 -2.48
N ALA A 105 -24.84 4.49 -2.53
CA ALA A 105 -25.94 4.06 -3.39
C ALA A 105 -27.29 4.71 -3.02
N LEU A 106 -27.57 4.90 -1.73
CA LEU A 106 -28.82 5.48 -1.23
C LEU A 106 -28.81 7.02 -1.17
N ASN A 107 -27.64 7.65 -1.04
CA ASN A 107 -27.49 9.09 -0.78
C ASN A 107 -26.82 9.83 -1.95
N ARG A 108 -27.18 9.50 -3.20
CA ARG A 108 -26.73 10.19 -4.43
C ARG A 108 -25.21 10.32 -4.52
N ASN A 109 -24.51 9.24 -4.19
CA ASN A 109 -23.04 9.17 -4.18
C ASN A 109 -22.37 10.11 -3.15
N GLN A 110 -23.07 10.48 -2.08
CA GLN A 110 -22.53 11.23 -0.95
C GLN A 110 -22.37 10.30 0.25
N GLY A 111 -21.17 10.25 0.80
CA GLY A 111 -20.80 9.47 1.99
C GLY A 111 -19.91 10.28 2.91
N GLY A 112 -19.62 9.74 4.08
CA GLY A 112 -18.75 10.34 5.10
C GLY A 112 -19.16 9.91 6.50
N TRP A 113 -18.44 10.38 7.50
CA TRP A 113 -18.69 10.09 8.91
C TRP A 113 -19.11 11.34 9.67
N PRO A 114 -20.02 11.16 10.67
CA PRO A 114 -20.63 9.90 11.12
C PRO A 114 -21.50 9.31 10.02
N MET A 115 -21.48 7.99 9.86
CA MET A 115 -22.36 7.28 8.96
C MET A 115 -23.50 6.65 9.76
N THR A 116 -24.75 6.90 9.35
CA THR A 116 -25.96 6.38 9.97
C THR A 116 -26.72 5.52 8.98
N VAL A 117 -26.85 4.23 9.27
CA VAL A 117 -27.51 3.26 8.37
C VAL A 117 -28.61 2.53 9.11
N PHE A 118 -29.77 2.38 8.48
CA PHE A 118 -30.86 1.58 9.00
C PHE A 118 -30.92 0.24 8.28
N LEU A 119 -30.87 -0.85 9.09
CA LEU A 119 -30.81 -2.21 8.59
C LEU A 119 -32.02 -3.01 9.06
N THR A 120 -32.37 -4.01 8.28
CA THR A 120 -33.24 -5.11 8.73
C THR A 120 -32.51 -5.96 9.78
N PRO A 121 -33.21 -6.80 10.58
CA PRO A 121 -32.56 -7.69 11.55
C PRO A 121 -31.57 -8.68 10.91
N ASP A 122 -31.71 -8.97 9.61
CA ASP A 122 -30.76 -9.77 8.83
C ASP A 122 -29.70 -8.91 8.11
N GLN A 123 -29.40 -7.72 8.67
CA GLN A 123 -28.29 -6.84 8.32
C GLN A 123 -28.38 -6.16 6.94
N LYS A 124 -29.51 -6.21 6.26
CA LYS A 124 -29.67 -5.61 4.93
C LYS A 124 -30.03 -4.13 5.02
N PRO A 125 -29.27 -3.23 4.37
CA PRO A 125 -29.54 -1.78 4.44
C PRO A 125 -30.78 -1.38 3.62
N PHE A 126 -31.59 -0.47 4.17
CA PHE A 126 -32.75 0.09 3.47
C PHE A 126 -32.81 1.63 3.50
N PHE A 127 -32.07 2.29 4.42
CA PHE A 127 -31.90 3.73 4.44
C PHE A 127 -30.53 4.09 4.99
N ALA A 128 -29.93 5.18 4.48
CA ALA A 128 -28.63 5.66 4.97
C ALA A 128 -28.50 7.16 4.80
N GLY A 129 -27.61 7.74 5.61
CA GLY A 129 -27.17 9.11 5.55
C GLY A 129 -25.91 9.31 6.39
N THR A 130 -25.47 10.55 6.49
CA THR A 130 -24.34 10.95 7.32
C THR A 130 -24.82 11.64 8.61
N TYR A 131 -24.39 12.85 8.84
CA TYR A 131 -24.85 13.66 9.97
C TYR A 131 -26.31 14.12 9.79
N PHE A 132 -27.10 14.09 10.87
CA PHE A 132 -28.44 14.65 10.95
C PHE A 132 -28.52 15.66 12.12
N PRO A 133 -29.03 16.89 11.86
CA PRO A 133 -29.16 17.89 12.90
C PRO A 133 -30.22 17.50 13.96
N PRO A 134 -30.14 18.04 15.19
CA PRO A 134 -31.08 17.69 16.26
C PRO A 134 -32.52 18.20 16.02
N GLU A 135 -32.69 19.14 15.10
CA GLU A 135 -33.97 19.75 14.75
C GLU A 135 -34.12 19.91 13.25
N ASP A 136 -35.37 20.01 12.74
CA ASP A 136 -35.65 20.31 11.35
C ASP A 136 -35.07 21.67 10.96
N ARG A 137 -34.15 21.73 10.02
CA ARG A 137 -33.48 22.97 9.56
C ARG A 137 -33.28 23.00 8.07
N TRP A 138 -33.46 24.16 7.45
CA TRP A 138 -33.18 24.40 6.02
C TRP A 138 -33.81 23.38 5.07
N GLY A 139 -35.05 22.93 5.38
CA GLY A 139 -35.74 21.93 4.55
C GLY A 139 -35.20 20.49 4.68
N ARG A 140 -34.29 20.25 5.61
CA ARG A 140 -33.81 18.90 5.96
C ARG A 140 -34.48 18.43 7.26
N PRO A 141 -34.93 17.17 7.32
CA PRO A 141 -35.49 16.62 8.55
C PRO A 141 -34.39 16.50 9.63
N GLY A 142 -34.73 16.91 10.86
CA GLY A 142 -33.92 16.62 12.01
C GLY A 142 -33.93 15.13 12.37
N PHE A 143 -32.98 14.72 13.18
CA PHE A 143 -32.81 13.33 13.56
C PHE A 143 -34.09 12.73 14.21
N PRO A 144 -34.79 13.42 15.17
CA PRO A 144 -36.04 12.90 15.73
C PRO A 144 -37.16 12.71 14.71
N THR A 145 -37.27 13.60 13.75
CA THR A 145 -38.27 13.50 12.68
C THR A 145 -37.97 12.31 11.76
N LEU A 146 -36.67 12.09 11.45
CA LEU A 146 -36.22 10.93 10.67
C LEU A 146 -36.51 9.62 11.41
N LEU A 147 -36.14 9.53 12.71
CA LEU A 147 -36.35 8.32 13.52
C LEU A 147 -37.83 7.90 13.53
N LYS A 148 -38.75 8.87 13.75
CA LYS A 148 -40.19 8.61 13.69
C LYS A 148 -40.67 8.12 12.33
N LYS A 149 -40.21 8.75 11.25
CA LYS A 149 -40.59 8.34 9.89
C LYS A 149 -40.08 6.93 9.54
N ILE A 150 -38.88 6.58 9.93
CA ILE A 150 -38.32 5.23 9.71
C ILE A 150 -39.10 4.19 10.55
N ALA A 151 -39.42 4.49 11.83
CA ALA A 151 -40.22 3.63 12.67
C ALA A 151 -41.64 3.40 12.08
N GLU A 152 -42.31 4.46 11.66
CA GLU A 152 -43.60 4.37 10.98
C GLU A 152 -43.53 3.57 9.67
N TYR A 153 -42.48 3.76 8.87
CA TYR A 153 -42.29 3.02 7.62
C TYR A 153 -42.10 1.51 7.88
N TRP A 154 -41.30 1.18 8.93
CA TRP A 154 -41.10 -0.19 9.37
C TRP A 154 -42.41 -0.85 9.81
N GLU A 155 -43.26 -0.12 10.56
CA GLU A 155 -44.54 -0.65 11.05
C GLU A 155 -45.62 -0.75 9.95
N LYS A 156 -45.73 0.27 9.07
CA LYS A 156 -46.80 0.37 8.09
C LYS A 156 -46.58 -0.40 6.80
N ASP A 157 -45.32 -0.52 6.37
CA ASP A 157 -44.93 -1.17 5.11
C ASP A 157 -43.73 -2.11 5.25
N HIS A 158 -43.80 -2.97 6.25
CA HIS A 158 -42.73 -3.90 6.55
C HIS A 158 -42.27 -4.74 5.34
N ALA A 159 -43.23 -5.26 4.52
CA ALA A 159 -42.94 -6.04 3.34
C ALA A 159 -42.19 -5.22 2.26
N GLY A 160 -42.59 -3.95 2.07
CA GLY A 160 -41.91 -3.04 1.15
C GLY A 160 -40.47 -2.77 1.58
N VAL A 161 -40.25 -2.51 2.90
CA VAL A 161 -38.89 -2.31 3.45
C VAL A 161 -38.00 -3.54 3.20
N LEU A 162 -38.52 -4.75 3.49
CA LEU A 162 -37.74 -6.00 3.25
C LEU A 162 -37.40 -6.20 1.77
N THR A 163 -38.34 -5.89 0.87
CA THR A 163 -38.12 -5.98 -0.58
C THR A 163 -37.08 -4.98 -1.06
N GLN A 164 -37.15 -3.73 -0.59
CA GLN A 164 -36.16 -2.69 -0.89
C GLN A 164 -34.77 -3.08 -0.40
N ALA A 165 -34.66 -3.54 0.85
CA ALA A 165 -33.41 -3.97 1.46
C ALA A 165 -32.77 -5.15 0.70
N ALA A 166 -33.58 -6.15 0.31
CA ALA A 166 -33.12 -7.28 -0.49
C ALA A 166 -32.64 -6.84 -1.88
N THR A 167 -33.38 -5.94 -2.55
CA THR A 167 -33.01 -5.42 -3.86
C THR A 167 -31.71 -4.63 -3.81
N LEU A 168 -31.52 -3.78 -2.80
CA LEU A 168 -30.27 -3.03 -2.62
C LEU A 168 -29.11 -3.98 -2.33
N THR A 169 -29.31 -4.94 -1.43
CA THR A 169 -28.27 -5.93 -1.11
C THR A 169 -27.84 -6.74 -2.34
N ALA A 170 -28.79 -7.20 -3.16
CA ALA A 170 -28.47 -7.89 -4.41
C ALA A 170 -27.64 -6.99 -5.36
N ARG A 171 -27.99 -5.71 -5.50
CA ARG A 171 -27.22 -4.75 -6.30
C ARG A 171 -25.80 -4.53 -5.75
N LEU A 172 -25.64 -4.48 -4.43
CA LEU A 172 -24.33 -4.36 -3.81
C LEU A 172 -23.48 -5.62 -4.06
N GLN A 173 -24.09 -6.79 -3.98
CA GLN A 173 -23.43 -8.07 -4.26
C GLN A 173 -23.04 -8.20 -5.74
N ASP A 174 -23.90 -7.78 -6.67
CA ASP A 174 -23.66 -7.82 -8.13
C ASP A 174 -22.70 -6.71 -8.58
N GLY A 175 -22.82 -5.51 -8.00
CA GLY A 175 -22.09 -4.31 -8.42
C GLY A 175 -20.72 -4.18 -7.79
N SER A 176 -20.50 -4.83 -6.68
CA SER A 176 -19.34 -4.66 -5.85
C SER A 176 -18.08 -5.23 -6.47
N HIS A 177 -17.95 -5.41 -7.69
CA HIS A 177 -16.63 -5.82 -8.24
C HIS A 177 -16.66 -7.07 -9.13
N ALA A 178 -17.53 -7.09 -10.10
CA ALA A 178 -17.29 -8.00 -11.22
C ALA A 178 -15.88 -7.65 -11.77
N PRO A 179 -14.86 -8.46 -11.51
CA PRO A 179 -13.56 -8.23 -12.10
C PRO A 179 -13.74 -8.18 -13.59
N SER A 180 -13.10 -7.23 -14.19
CA SER A 180 -13.01 -7.09 -15.62
C SER A 180 -11.56 -7.20 -16.00
N PRO A 181 -11.01 -8.42 -16.02
CA PRO A 181 -9.60 -8.61 -16.24
C PRO A 181 -9.23 -8.09 -17.63
N THR A 182 -8.30 -7.13 -17.61
CA THR A 182 -7.75 -6.53 -18.82
C THR A 182 -6.25 -6.34 -18.55
N THR A 183 -5.43 -6.51 -19.57
CA THR A 183 -4.00 -6.24 -19.48
C THR A 183 -3.81 -4.74 -19.27
N VAL A 184 -2.98 -4.39 -18.29
CA VAL A 184 -2.60 -3.03 -17.93
C VAL A 184 -1.10 -2.88 -18.16
N GLY A 185 -0.66 -1.76 -18.68
CA GLY A 185 0.74 -1.53 -19.02
C GLY A 185 1.18 -0.06 -18.91
N GLU A 186 2.17 0.32 -19.70
CA GLU A 186 2.73 1.68 -19.68
C GLU A 186 1.72 2.76 -20.10
N ALA A 187 0.77 2.42 -20.97
CA ALA A 187 -0.25 3.37 -21.44
C ALA A 187 -1.11 3.93 -20.29
N GLU A 188 -1.43 3.09 -19.29
CA GLU A 188 -2.20 3.52 -18.14
C GLU A 188 -1.39 4.39 -17.17
N LEU A 189 -0.05 4.22 -17.13
CA LEU A 189 0.85 5.13 -16.40
C LEU A 189 0.83 6.52 -17.04
N ASP A 190 0.94 6.61 -18.36
CA ASP A 190 0.91 7.88 -19.08
C ASP A 190 -0.48 8.56 -18.97
N MET A 191 -1.55 7.77 -19.04
CA MET A 191 -2.91 8.27 -18.84
C MET A 191 -3.13 8.79 -17.40
N ALA A 192 -2.54 8.14 -16.38
CA ALA A 192 -2.61 8.64 -15.01
C ALA A 192 -1.95 10.01 -14.88
N VAL A 193 -0.76 10.20 -15.47
CA VAL A 193 -0.07 11.51 -15.48
C VAL A 193 -0.96 12.56 -16.14
N THR A 194 -1.60 12.23 -17.28
CA THR A 194 -2.52 13.13 -17.98
C THR A 194 -3.71 13.52 -17.10
N GLN A 195 -4.37 12.56 -16.42
CA GLN A 195 -5.49 12.85 -15.52
C GLN A 195 -5.07 13.68 -14.30
N PHE A 196 -3.86 13.47 -13.77
CA PHE A 196 -3.32 14.34 -12.73
C PHE A 196 -3.08 15.77 -13.26
N ALA A 197 -2.54 15.93 -14.47
CA ALA A 197 -2.29 17.23 -15.07
C ALA A 197 -3.57 18.03 -15.36
N GLU A 198 -4.67 17.35 -15.75
CA GLU A 198 -5.98 17.97 -15.98
C GLU A 198 -6.57 18.63 -14.72
N ASP A 199 -6.38 18.01 -13.55
CA ASP A 199 -6.92 18.50 -12.27
C ASP A 199 -5.90 19.29 -11.43
N PHE A 200 -4.66 19.47 -11.93
CA PHE A 200 -3.59 20.11 -11.19
C PHE A 200 -3.81 21.60 -10.99
N ASP A 201 -3.77 22.03 -9.73
CA ASP A 201 -3.73 23.45 -9.37
C ASP A 201 -2.31 23.99 -9.45
N ALA A 202 -1.97 24.60 -10.58
CA ALA A 202 -0.61 25.12 -10.82
C ALA A 202 -0.22 26.29 -9.91
N LYS A 203 -1.18 26.95 -9.26
CA LYS A 203 -0.93 28.10 -8.37
C LYS A 203 -0.81 27.70 -6.90
N LEU A 204 -1.71 26.81 -6.45
CA LEU A 204 -1.86 26.46 -5.03
C LEU A 204 -1.37 25.05 -4.74
N GLY A 205 -1.02 24.28 -5.77
CA GLY A 205 -0.68 22.86 -5.62
C GLY A 205 -1.87 21.97 -5.28
N GLY A 206 -1.67 20.67 -5.43
CA GLY A 206 -2.71 19.70 -5.25
C GLY A 206 -3.59 19.50 -6.48
N PHE A 207 -4.67 18.73 -6.35
CA PHE A 207 -5.52 18.31 -7.45
C PHE A 207 -6.99 18.52 -7.08
N GLY A 208 -7.68 19.32 -7.89
CA GLY A 208 -9.06 19.74 -7.62
C GLY A 208 -9.18 20.90 -6.64
N GLY A 209 -10.41 21.19 -6.19
CA GLY A 209 -10.75 22.27 -5.27
C GLY A 209 -10.83 21.85 -3.80
N ALA A 210 -11.36 22.75 -2.94
CA ALA A 210 -11.56 22.48 -1.53
C ALA A 210 -12.77 21.54 -1.28
N PRO A 211 -12.69 20.68 -0.23
CA PRO A 211 -11.54 20.44 0.64
C PRO A 211 -10.41 19.68 -0.06
N LYS A 212 -9.15 20.01 0.25
CA LYS A 212 -7.98 19.36 -0.33
C LYS A 212 -7.39 18.31 0.60
N PHE A 213 -7.31 17.07 0.11
CA PHE A 213 -6.63 15.96 0.79
C PHE A 213 -5.20 15.80 0.25
N PRO A 214 -4.20 15.51 1.13
CA PRO A 214 -2.85 15.20 0.69
C PRO A 214 -2.83 13.98 -0.25
N PRO A 215 -2.38 14.13 -1.51
CA PRO A 215 -2.45 13.05 -2.51
C PRO A 215 -1.17 12.19 -2.50
N ALA A 216 -0.73 11.71 -1.33
CA ALA A 216 0.58 11.08 -1.14
C ALA A 216 0.84 9.92 -2.12
N THR A 217 -0.13 9.01 -2.30
CA THR A 217 -0.02 7.87 -3.23
C THR A 217 0.13 8.33 -4.68
N GLY A 218 -0.63 9.36 -5.08
CA GLY A 218 -0.55 9.96 -6.41
C GLY A 218 0.80 10.64 -6.66
N LEU A 219 1.34 11.36 -5.65
CA LEU A 219 2.66 12.01 -5.75
C LEU A 219 3.79 10.99 -5.88
N SER A 220 3.72 9.86 -5.16
CA SER A 220 4.67 8.75 -5.31
C SER A 220 4.63 8.16 -6.73
N LEU A 221 3.42 7.92 -7.29
CA LEU A 221 3.28 7.49 -8.69
C LEU A 221 3.88 8.52 -9.67
N LEU A 222 3.63 9.80 -9.47
CA LEU A 222 4.20 10.86 -10.33
C LEU A 222 5.73 10.89 -10.25
N LEU A 223 6.34 10.63 -9.09
CA LEU A 223 7.80 10.46 -8.98
C LEU A 223 8.31 9.23 -9.74
N HIS A 224 7.58 8.10 -9.72
CA HIS A 224 7.87 6.94 -10.56
C HIS A 224 7.81 7.28 -12.05
N CYS A 225 6.74 7.95 -12.49
CA CYS A 225 6.58 8.37 -13.89
C CYS A 225 7.68 9.36 -14.30
N TYR A 226 8.01 10.34 -13.44
CA TYR A 226 9.14 11.24 -13.67
C TYR A 226 10.48 10.48 -13.78
N HIS A 227 10.71 9.47 -12.94
CA HIS A 227 11.95 8.69 -13.03
C HIS A 227 12.06 8.00 -14.39
N ARG A 228 10.96 7.48 -14.93
CA ARG A 228 10.89 6.81 -16.23
C ARG A 228 11.06 7.79 -17.41
N THR A 229 10.34 8.91 -17.41
CA THR A 229 10.21 9.81 -18.57
C THR A 229 11.12 11.04 -18.52
N LYS A 230 11.55 11.45 -17.33
CA LYS A 230 12.25 12.73 -17.04
C LYS A 230 11.43 13.96 -17.43
N ASP A 231 10.11 13.82 -17.56
CA ASP A 231 9.23 14.95 -17.88
C ASP A 231 9.20 15.99 -16.76
N SER A 232 9.64 17.20 -17.05
CA SER A 232 9.75 18.29 -16.08
C SER A 232 8.40 18.78 -15.55
N HIS A 233 7.31 18.64 -16.32
CA HIS A 233 5.97 19.03 -15.88
C HIS A 233 5.48 18.10 -14.76
N THR A 234 5.70 16.80 -14.92
CA THR A 234 5.39 15.80 -13.89
C THR A 234 6.10 16.12 -12.56
N LEU A 235 7.38 16.47 -12.59
CA LEU A 235 8.11 16.89 -11.39
C LEU A 235 7.59 18.22 -10.81
N THR A 236 7.17 19.15 -11.67
CA THR A 236 6.59 20.44 -11.24
C THR A 236 5.30 20.21 -10.45
N MET A 237 4.41 19.33 -10.88
CA MET A 237 3.19 18.97 -10.13
C MET A 237 3.52 18.48 -8.72
N VAL A 238 4.52 17.60 -8.59
CA VAL A 238 4.96 17.08 -7.28
C VAL A 238 5.54 18.20 -6.42
N ARG A 239 6.50 18.97 -6.93
CA ARG A 239 7.17 20.03 -6.16
C ARG A 239 6.19 21.08 -5.67
N THR A 240 5.37 21.65 -6.59
CA THR A 240 4.39 22.67 -6.24
C THR A 240 3.44 22.20 -5.15
N THR A 241 2.99 20.92 -5.20
CA THR A 241 2.09 20.38 -4.19
C THR A 241 2.79 20.18 -2.85
N LEU A 242 3.99 19.58 -2.83
CA LEU A 242 4.73 19.36 -1.59
C LEU A 242 5.15 20.67 -0.92
N ASP A 243 5.61 21.66 -1.73
CA ASP A 243 6.02 22.98 -1.24
C ASP A 243 4.81 23.71 -0.63
N ALA A 244 3.65 23.67 -1.28
CA ALA A 244 2.43 24.30 -0.79
C ALA A 244 1.92 23.67 0.51
N MET A 245 1.93 22.33 0.62
CA MET A 245 1.55 21.64 1.85
C MET A 245 2.53 21.94 3.00
N ALA A 246 3.84 21.96 2.74
CA ALA A 246 4.86 22.26 3.76
C ALA A 246 4.81 23.73 4.23
N ALA A 247 4.40 24.65 3.37
CA ALA A 247 4.22 26.06 3.70
C ALA A 247 2.89 26.35 4.39
N GLY A 248 1.85 25.55 4.13
CA GLY A 248 0.49 25.75 4.64
C GLY A 248 0.32 25.42 6.11
N GLY A 249 -0.86 25.77 6.65
CA GLY A 249 -1.24 25.43 8.03
C GLY A 249 -1.63 23.96 8.19
N ILE A 250 -1.78 23.20 7.09
CA ILE A 250 -1.96 21.74 7.14
C ILE A 250 -0.73 21.04 7.74
N TYR A 251 0.44 21.63 7.60
CA TYR A 251 1.67 21.22 8.27
C TYR A 251 1.82 21.97 9.59
N ASP A 252 2.00 21.27 10.69
CA ASP A 252 2.25 21.88 12.00
C ASP A 252 3.64 22.51 12.02
N GLN A 253 3.72 23.80 11.82
CA GLN A 253 4.97 24.57 11.72
C GLN A 253 5.82 24.52 13.01
N ILE A 254 5.21 24.19 14.16
CA ILE A 254 5.88 24.15 15.46
C ILE A 254 6.26 22.73 15.87
N GLY A 255 5.31 21.78 15.78
CA GLY A 255 5.48 20.42 16.29
C GLY A 255 5.85 19.40 15.22
N GLY A 256 5.70 19.74 13.95
CA GLY A 256 5.80 18.80 12.83
C GLY A 256 4.56 17.93 12.67
N GLY A 257 4.56 17.16 11.60
CA GLY A 257 3.43 16.32 11.21
C GLY A 257 2.31 17.08 10.50
N PHE A 258 1.48 16.34 9.77
CA PHE A 258 0.42 16.86 8.94
C PHE A 258 -0.95 16.56 9.54
N ALA A 259 -1.85 17.52 9.44
CA ALA A 259 -3.27 17.32 9.62
C ALA A 259 -3.86 16.57 8.41
N ARG A 260 -5.06 16.00 8.58
CA ARG A 260 -5.64 15.07 7.60
C ARG A 260 -5.99 15.71 6.26
N TYR A 261 -6.61 16.88 6.26
CA TYR A 261 -6.96 17.62 5.04
C TYR A 261 -7.10 19.11 5.31
N SER A 262 -7.03 19.92 4.25
CA SER A 262 -7.34 21.34 4.31
C SER A 262 -8.80 21.58 3.96
N THR A 263 -9.47 22.42 4.74
CA THR A 263 -10.85 22.84 4.48
C THR A 263 -10.93 23.86 3.35
N ASP A 264 -9.82 24.53 3.04
CA ASP A 264 -9.66 25.49 1.95
C ASP A 264 -8.71 24.97 0.84
N GLU A 265 -8.70 25.65 -0.29
CA GLU A 265 -7.88 25.30 -1.45
C GLU A 265 -6.40 25.71 -1.35
N ARG A 266 -6.03 26.52 -0.31
CA ARG A 266 -4.68 27.09 -0.12
C ARG A 266 -3.82 26.31 0.88
N TRP A 267 -4.32 25.18 1.41
CA TRP A 267 -3.65 24.39 2.45
C TRP A 267 -3.50 25.12 3.79
N LEU A 268 -4.31 26.20 4.03
CA LEU A 268 -4.13 27.08 5.18
C LEU A 268 -4.88 26.59 6.41
N VAL A 269 -6.20 26.37 6.33
CA VAL A 269 -7.01 25.96 7.47
C VAL A 269 -7.26 24.46 7.42
N PRO A 270 -6.56 23.68 8.26
CA PRO A 270 -6.75 22.25 8.28
C PRO A 270 -7.99 21.85 9.08
N HIS A 271 -8.47 20.65 8.84
CA HIS A 271 -9.15 19.87 9.87
C HIS A 271 -8.05 19.26 10.74
N PHE A 272 -7.97 19.69 12.01
CA PHE A 272 -6.76 19.58 12.83
C PHE A 272 -6.41 18.17 13.34
N GLU A 273 -7.23 17.15 13.04
CA GLU A 273 -6.86 15.76 13.34
C GLU A 273 -5.59 15.33 12.61
N LYS A 274 -4.70 14.56 13.28
CA LYS A 274 -3.50 14.00 12.67
C LYS A 274 -3.59 12.49 12.72
N MET A 275 -3.66 11.86 11.55
CA MET A 275 -3.73 10.42 11.39
C MET A 275 -2.34 9.83 11.18
N LEU A 276 -2.08 8.65 11.76
CA LEU A 276 -0.81 7.95 11.60
C LEU A 276 -0.51 7.64 10.14
N TYR A 277 -1.51 7.14 9.39
CA TYR A 277 -1.35 6.76 7.98
C TYR A 277 -1.03 7.95 7.07
N ASP A 278 -1.66 9.11 7.27
CA ASP A 278 -1.35 10.33 6.50
C ASP A 278 0.11 10.75 6.71
N ASN A 279 0.56 10.75 7.96
CA ASN A 279 1.92 11.12 8.31
C ASN A 279 2.95 10.10 7.80
N ALA A 280 2.61 8.80 7.79
CA ALA A 280 3.46 7.76 7.22
C ALA A 280 3.64 7.93 5.71
N LEU A 281 2.54 8.08 4.98
CA LEU A 281 2.55 8.22 3.52
C LEU A 281 3.22 9.53 3.08
N LEU A 282 2.94 10.63 3.78
CA LEU A 282 3.57 11.93 3.49
C LEU A 282 5.06 11.91 3.81
N ALA A 283 5.49 11.40 4.97
CA ALA A 283 6.91 11.29 5.28
C ALA A 283 7.64 10.51 4.18
N ARG A 284 7.08 9.39 3.71
CA ARG A 284 7.66 8.58 2.63
C ARG A 284 7.79 9.36 1.32
N VAL A 285 6.75 10.06 0.88
CA VAL A 285 6.83 10.83 -0.37
C VAL A 285 7.79 12.01 -0.29
N TYR A 286 7.95 12.63 0.88
CA TYR A 286 8.99 13.65 1.09
C TYR A 286 10.40 13.05 1.04
N VAL A 287 10.60 11.81 1.53
CA VAL A 287 11.87 11.07 1.36
C VAL A 287 12.15 10.80 -0.12
N GLU A 288 11.18 10.31 -0.87
CA GLU A 288 11.27 10.06 -2.32
C GLU A 288 11.59 11.36 -3.08
N ALA A 289 10.89 12.44 -2.76
CA ALA A 289 11.13 13.76 -3.38
C ALA A 289 12.53 14.30 -3.07
N PHE A 290 13.04 14.10 -1.84
CA PHE A 290 14.44 14.41 -1.51
C PHE A 290 15.42 13.60 -2.37
N GLN A 291 15.23 12.31 -2.55
CA GLN A 291 16.11 11.49 -3.38
C GLN A 291 16.11 11.96 -4.84
N VAL A 292 14.97 12.44 -5.36
CA VAL A 292 14.84 12.92 -6.74
C VAL A 292 15.46 14.30 -6.92
N THR A 293 15.32 15.20 -5.92
CA THR A 293 15.66 16.63 -6.08
C THR A 293 16.89 17.08 -5.33
N GLY A 294 17.29 16.37 -4.27
CA GLY A 294 18.32 16.80 -3.32
C GLY A 294 17.90 17.95 -2.39
N ASP A 295 16.62 18.38 -2.43
CA ASP A 295 16.13 19.55 -1.69
C ASP A 295 16.07 19.26 -0.17
N GLN A 296 16.85 20.01 0.61
CA GLN A 296 16.97 19.85 2.06
C GLN A 296 15.68 20.20 2.80
N ASN A 297 14.78 20.98 2.19
CA ASN A 297 13.48 21.27 2.79
C ASN A 297 12.61 20.00 2.87
N TYR A 298 12.64 19.14 1.84
CA TYR A 298 11.94 17.87 1.88
C TYR A 298 12.50 16.93 2.96
N ARG A 299 13.83 16.89 3.11
CA ARG A 299 14.48 16.17 4.22
C ARG A 299 14.01 16.68 5.58
N ARG A 300 13.99 18.02 5.77
CA ARG A 300 13.54 18.67 7.00
C ARG A 300 12.09 18.28 7.35
N VAL A 301 11.18 18.43 6.39
CA VAL A 301 9.74 18.10 6.58
C VAL A 301 9.55 16.63 6.94
N ALA A 302 10.21 15.72 6.20
CA ALA A 302 10.16 14.29 6.52
C ALA A 302 10.66 14.00 7.94
N CYS A 303 11.83 14.56 8.33
CA CYS A 303 12.39 14.35 9.66
C CYS A 303 11.49 14.93 10.76
N GLU A 304 10.98 16.15 10.61
CA GLU A 304 10.09 16.76 11.62
C GLU A 304 8.77 15.98 11.77
N THR A 305 8.25 15.43 10.67
CA THR A 305 7.05 14.56 10.69
C THR A 305 7.32 13.27 11.47
N LEU A 306 8.43 12.59 11.17
CA LEU A 306 8.79 11.34 11.87
C LEU A 306 9.19 11.58 13.33
N ASP A 307 9.83 12.70 13.64
CA ASP A 307 10.17 13.08 15.03
C ASP A 307 8.89 13.39 15.84
N TYR A 308 7.86 13.99 15.23
CA TYR A 308 6.53 14.14 15.84
C TYR A 308 5.95 12.76 16.23
N ILE A 309 5.99 11.79 15.31
CA ILE A 309 5.49 10.43 15.59
C ILE A 309 6.29 9.78 16.74
N LEU A 310 7.61 9.89 16.72
CA LEU A 310 8.46 9.33 17.78
C LEU A 310 8.17 9.94 19.15
N LYS A 311 7.83 11.22 19.18
CA LYS A 311 7.67 11.97 20.44
C LYS A 311 6.26 11.89 21.00
N GLU A 312 5.24 11.96 20.16
CA GLU A 312 3.85 12.15 20.58
C GLU A 312 2.94 10.94 20.28
N MET A 313 3.32 10.08 19.33
CA MET A 313 2.47 8.99 18.87
C MET A 313 3.12 7.61 18.98
N THR A 314 4.08 7.43 19.88
CA THR A 314 4.76 6.13 20.08
C THR A 314 4.44 5.56 21.45
N SER A 315 3.97 4.30 21.47
CA SER A 315 3.71 3.60 22.72
C SER A 315 5.00 3.17 23.42
N PRO A 316 5.00 2.98 24.75
CA PRO A 316 6.14 2.44 25.47
C PRO A 316 6.59 1.07 24.97
N GLU A 317 5.66 0.26 24.44
CA GLU A 317 5.91 -1.08 23.92
C GLU A 317 6.56 -1.05 22.52
N GLY A 318 6.50 0.09 21.83
CA GLY A 318 7.15 0.31 20.53
C GLY A 318 6.23 0.37 19.32
N GLY A 319 4.91 0.19 19.49
CA GLY A 319 3.91 0.47 18.46
C GLY A 319 3.63 1.96 18.31
N PHE A 320 3.03 2.36 17.20
CA PHE A 320 2.60 3.73 16.94
C PHE A 320 1.09 3.86 17.12
N TYR A 321 0.67 4.90 17.85
CA TYR A 321 -0.74 5.23 18.09
C TYR A 321 -1.45 5.72 16.83
N SER A 322 -2.78 5.60 16.80
CA SER A 322 -3.58 5.79 15.58
C SER A 322 -3.78 7.24 15.17
N ALA A 323 -4.15 8.12 16.10
CA ALA A 323 -4.51 9.49 15.76
C ALA A 323 -4.45 10.45 16.96
N THR A 324 -4.36 11.75 16.65
CA THR A 324 -4.74 12.81 17.59
C THR A 324 -5.99 13.54 17.10
N ASP A 325 -6.88 13.91 18.02
CA ASP A 325 -8.15 14.56 17.72
C ASP A 325 -7.94 15.95 17.11
N ALA A 326 -8.94 16.45 16.40
CA ALA A 326 -9.02 17.84 15.96
C ALA A 326 -9.31 18.80 17.12
N ASP A 327 -10.10 18.32 18.11
CA ASP A 327 -10.62 19.11 19.22
C ASP A 327 -9.69 19.07 20.44
N SER A 328 -9.54 20.24 21.07
CA SER A 328 -9.01 20.38 22.42
C SER A 328 -10.03 21.12 23.26
N GLU A 329 -10.41 20.54 24.42
CA GLU A 329 -11.45 21.10 25.30
C GLU A 329 -12.80 21.37 24.57
N GLY A 330 -13.12 20.53 23.57
CA GLY A 330 -14.34 20.63 22.76
C GLY A 330 -14.33 21.73 21.70
N VAL A 331 -13.19 22.35 21.43
CA VAL A 331 -13.02 23.38 20.39
C VAL A 331 -11.97 22.92 19.38
N GLU A 332 -12.37 22.88 18.11
CA GLU A 332 -11.48 22.51 17.01
C GLU A 332 -10.28 23.46 16.91
N GLY A 333 -9.09 22.93 16.71
CA GLY A 333 -7.86 23.69 16.47
C GLY A 333 -7.31 24.50 17.64
N LYS A 334 -8.00 24.56 18.80
CA LYS A 334 -7.63 25.40 19.96
C LYS A 334 -6.17 25.20 20.40
N PHE A 335 -5.67 24.00 20.35
CA PHE A 335 -4.30 23.68 20.73
C PHE A 335 -3.26 24.29 19.79
N PHE A 336 -3.57 24.41 18.50
CA PHE A 336 -2.61 24.72 17.44
C PHE A 336 -2.49 26.19 17.08
N VAL A 337 -3.55 26.97 17.31
CA VAL A 337 -3.63 28.39 16.89
C VAL A 337 -2.99 29.35 17.88
N TRP A 338 -2.59 30.52 17.38
CA TRP A 338 -1.89 31.52 18.15
C TRP A 338 -2.45 32.94 17.91
N THR A 339 -2.30 33.80 18.92
CA THR A 339 -2.43 35.25 18.76
C THR A 339 -1.09 35.95 18.90
N PRO A 340 -0.92 37.19 18.42
CA PRO A 340 0.33 37.96 18.62
C PRO A 340 0.67 38.12 20.11
N GLU A 341 -0.36 38.27 20.97
CA GLU A 341 -0.23 38.40 22.42
C GLU A 341 0.33 37.12 23.06
N GLU A 342 -0.16 35.97 22.65
CA GLU A 342 0.36 34.68 23.11
C GLU A 342 1.84 34.48 22.74
N ILE A 343 2.23 34.85 21.49
CA ILE A 343 3.64 34.81 21.07
C ILE A 343 4.47 35.76 21.91
N ARG A 344 4.00 37.00 22.15
CA ARG A 344 4.68 37.99 22.97
C ARG A 344 4.84 37.53 24.43
N ALA A 345 3.86 36.81 24.95
CA ALA A 345 3.93 36.27 26.32
C ALA A 345 5.03 35.17 26.45
N VAL A 346 5.36 34.48 25.36
CA VAL A 346 6.42 33.47 25.32
C VAL A 346 7.81 34.09 25.08
N LEU A 347 7.86 35.11 24.19
CA LEU A 347 9.11 35.72 23.74
C LEU A 347 9.32 37.06 24.44
N SER A 348 10.36 37.17 25.25
CA SER A 348 10.69 38.40 25.98
C SER A 348 11.26 39.51 25.09
N ASN A 349 11.66 39.19 23.85
CA ASN A 349 12.30 40.11 22.93
C ASN A 349 11.31 40.53 21.84
N GLU A 350 10.94 41.80 21.79
CA GLU A 350 9.98 42.34 20.80
C GLU A 350 10.48 42.18 19.35
N GLU A 351 11.79 42.17 19.15
CA GLU A 351 12.36 41.97 17.80
C GLU A 351 12.11 40.53 17.34
N ASP A 352 12.25 39.55 18.24
CA ASP A 352 11.91 38.15 17.92
C ASP A 352 10.40 38.00 17.65
N VAL A 353 9.53 38.66 18.42
CA VAL A 353 8.09 38.69 18.18
C VAL A 353 7.79 39.22 16.77
N ARG A 354 8.41 40.36 16.40
CA ARG A 354 8.24 40.96 15.06
C ARG A 354 8.69 40.00 13.94
N ARG A 355 9.86 39.38 14.10
CA ARG A 355 10.42 38.44 13.10
C ARG A 355 9.55 37.20 12.93
N ILE A 356 9.13 36.60 14.04
CA ILE A 356 8.36 35.37 14.04
C ILE A 356 6.92 35.62 13.55
N CYS A 357 6.28 36.73 13.95
CA CYS A 357 4.98 37.09 13.42
C CYS A 357 5.03 37.37 11.91
N ALA A 358 6.09 38.00 11.41
CA ALA A 358 6.28 38.22 9.98
C ALA A 358 6.54 36.90 9.22
N TYR A 359 7.29 35.96 9.81
CA TYR A 359 7.61 34.69 9.18
C TYR A 359 6.41 33.75 9.10
N TYR A 360 5.62 33.62 10.20
CA TYR A 360 4.44 32.76 10.26
C TYR A 360 3.13 33.47 9.90
N ASP A 361 3.19 34.66 9.36
CA ASP A 361 2.05 35.50 8.94
C ASP A 361 1.01 35.69 10.06
N VAL A 362 1.50 35.96 11.28
CA VAL A 362 0.65 36.17 12.46
C VAL A 362 0.23 37.62 12.55
N THR A 363 -1.07 37.86 12.50
CA THR A 363 -1.68 39.19 12.54
C THR A 363 -2.71 39.32 13.66
N THR A 364 -3.03 40.54 14.05
CA THR A 364 -4.08 40.83 15.06
C THR A 364 -5.47 40.47 14.55
N ALA A 365 -5.71 40.57 13.24
CA ALA A 365 -7.00 40.18 12.65
C ALA A 365 -7.21 38.66 12.68
N GLY A 366 -6.12 37.90 12.66
CA GLY A 366 -6.15 36.45 12.49
C GLY A 366 -6.46 36.03 11.07
N ASN A 367 -6.19 34.76 10.77
CA ASN A 367 -6.53 34.13 9.51
C ASN A 367 -7.62 33.03 9.67
N TRP A 368 -8.01 32.73 10.91
CA TRP A 368 -9.08 31.80 11.24
C TRP A 368 -9.68 32.15 12.63
N GLU A 369 -10.97 32.45 12.71
CA GLU A 369 -11.74 32.75 13.96
C GLU A 369 -11.01 33.70 14.90
N HIS A 370 -10.49 34.82 14.39
CA HIS A 370 -9.71 35.84 15.11
C HIS A 370 -8.39 35.31 15.73
N LYS A 371 -7.93 34.17 15.34
CA LYS A 371 -6.63 33.57 15.68
C LYS A 371 -5.83 33.27 14.41
N ASN A 372 -4.61 32.81 14.58
CA ASN A 372 -3.75 32.48 13.46
C ASN A 372 -3.36 30.99 13.47
N VAL A 373 -3.70 30.29 12.39
CA VAL A 373 -3.05 29.07 11.99
C VAL A 373 -1.69 29.46 11.43
N LEU A 374 -0.62 28.94 12.01
CA LEU A 374 0.73 29.26 11.57
C LEU A 374 1.02 28.66 10.20
N HIS A 375 1.55 29.47 9.29
CA HIS A 375 1.95 29.07 7.97
C HIS A 375 3.06 29.99 7.43
N THR A 376 3.74 29.60 6.38
CA THR A 376 4.79 30.41 5.77
C THR A 376 4.29 30.97 4.43
N ALA A 377 3.60 32.11 4.49
CA ALA A 377 3.00 32.76 3.33
C ALA A 377 4.03 33.20 2.26
N LYS A 378 5.28 33.40 2.68
CA LYS A 378 6.39 33.85 1.85
C LYS A 378 7.65 33.02 2.11
N PRO A 379 8.50 32.83 1.08
CA PRO A 379 9.82 32.24 1.28
C PRO A 379 10.65 33.02 2.31
N VAL A 380 11.44 32.31 3.13
CA VAL A 380 12.28 32.89 4.17
C VAL A 380 13.19 34.03 3.65
N ALA A 381 13.73 33.88 2.44
CA ALA A 381 14.56 34.94 1.80
C ALA A 381 13.80 36.23 1.57
N LEU A 382 12.54 36.18 1.20
CA LEU A 382 11.71 37.36 0.99
C LEU A 382 11.37 38.04 2.32
N VAL A 383 11.00 37.25 3.34
CA VAL A 383 10.72 37.77 4.69
C VAL A 383 11.98 38.40 5.30
N ALA A 384 13.14 37.76 5.17
CA ALA A 384 14.41 38.32 5.62
C ALA A 384 14.70 39.68 4.96
N LYS A 385 14.50 39.76 3.63
CA LYS A 385 14.67 41.03 2.88
C LYS A 385 13.70 42.14 3.36
N GLU A 386 12.43 41.80 3.58
CA GLU A 386 11.41 42.74 4.09
C GLU A 386 11.74 43.25 5.49
N LEU A 387 12.39 42.42 6.30
CA LEU A 387 12.84 42.75 7.64
C LEU A 387 14.20 43.43 7.72
N GLY A 388 14.92 43.54 6.60
CA GLY A 388 16.28 44.07 6.56
C GLY A 388 17.33 43.14 7.18
N LEU A 389 17.13 41.83 7.11
CA LEU A 389 17.98 40.80 7.68
C LEU A 389 18.65 39.94 6.60
N THR A 390 19.67 39.19 6.99
CA THR A 390 20.12 38.05 6.17
C THR A 390 19.20 36.84 6.37
N VAL A 391 19.24 35.88 5.47
CA VAL A 391 18.48 34.62 5.59
C VAL A 391 18.94 33.85 6.83
N GLU A 392 20.27 33.86 7.07
CA GLU A 392 20.91 33.18 8.20
C GLU A 392 20.45 33.76 9.55
N ASP A 393 20.33 35.09 9.67
CA ASP A 393 19.87 35.74 10.89
C ASP A 393 18.40 35.42 11.21
N LEU A 394 17.54 35.41 10.16
CA LEU A 394 16.15 35.00 10.33
C LEU A 394 16.03 33.54 10.68
N GLN A 395 16.79 32.65 10.00
CA GLN A 395 16.79 31.22 10.29
C GLN A 395 17.26 30.95 11.72
N ALA A 396 18.34 31.59 12.17
CA ALA A 396 18.81 31.46 13.56
C ALA A 396 17.74 31.92 14.58
N THR A 397 16.95 32.94 14.24
CA THR A 397 15.80 33.33 15.08
C THR A 397 14.72 32.26 15.11
N ILE A 398 14.35 31.72 13.96
CA ILE A 398 13.36 30.64 13.84
C ILE A 398 13.80 29.41 14.66
N ASP A 399 15.04 28.94 14.48
CA ASP A 399 15.57 27.75 15.13
C ASP A 399 15.61 27.90 16.66
N ARG A 400 15.88 29.08 17.15
CA ARG A 400 15.89 29.39 18.57
C ARG A 400 14.49 29.54 19.16
N VAL A 401 13.54 30.11 18.44
CA VAL A 401 12.20 30.43 18.93
C VAL A 401 11.26 29.23 18.83
N LYS A 402 11.35 28.43 17.77
CA LYS A 402 10.46 27.27 17.54
C LYS A 402 10.39 26.33 18.76
N PRO A 403 11.49 25.92 19.42
CA PRO A 403 11.42 25.12 20.65
C PRO A 403 10.73 25.84 21.83
N LEU A 404 10.82 27.16 21.94
CA LEU A 404 10.16 27.93 22.99
C LEU A 404 8.66 27.94 22.81
N LEU A 405 8.19 28.16 21.58
CA LEU A 405 6.77 28.08 21.24
C LEU A 405 6.23 26.66 21.44
N TYR A 406 7.00 25.63 21.04
CA TYR A 406 6.62 24.25 21.30
C TYR A 406 6.47 23.95 22.80
N ALA A 407 7.43 24.36 23.62
CA ALA A 407 7.37 24.18 25.07
C ALA A 407 6.21 24.96 25.73
N ALA A 408 5.85 26.14 25.21
CA ALA A 408 4.69 26.91 25.66
C ALA A 408 3.38 26.21 25.27
N ARG A 409 3.26 25.73 24.03
CA ARG A 409 2.10 24.97 23.54
C ARG A 409 1.90 23.67 24.31
N ALA A 410 2.95 22.97 24.68
CA ALA A 410 2.89 21.74 25.47
C ALA A 410 2.26 21.92 26.87
N LYS A 411 2.10 23.16 27.35
CA LYS A 411 1.37 23.46 28.59
C LYS A 411 -0.13 23.61 28.41
N ARG A 412 -0.61 23.70 27.16
CA ARG A 412 -2.04 23.71 26.83
C ARG A 412 -2.61 22.29 27.00
N VAL A 413 -3.93 22.18 27.14
CA VAL A 413 -4.58 20.86 27.08
C VAL A 413 -4.41 20.28 25.68
N PRO A 414 -3.74 19.14 25.53
CA PRO A 414 -3.52 18.56 24.22
C PRO A 414 -4.83 18.00 23.63
N PRO A 415 -4.92 17.83 22.32
CA PRO A 415 -5.98 17.06 21.68
C PRO A 415 -6.06 15.63 22.23
N GLY A 416 -7.24 15.02 22.17
CA GLY A 416 -7.42 13.62 22.53
C GLY A 416 -6.48 12.70 21.72
N LEU A 417 -5.83 11.76 22.40
CA LEU A 417 -4.99 10.74 21.77
C LEU A 417 -5.82 9.48 21.61
N ASP A 418 -5.96 8.99 20.38
CA ASP A 418 -6.41 7.65 20.11
C ASP A 418 -5.22 6.70 20.20
N ASP A 419 -5.07 6.08 21.37
CA ASP A 419 -3.94 5.24 21.75
C ASP A 419 -4.09 3.77 21.28
N LYS A 420 -4.97 3.49 20.31
CA LYS A 420 -4.99 2.22 19.61
C LYS A 420 -3.73 2.07 18.75
N VAL A 421 -3.21 0.86 18.68
CA VAL A 421 -2.19 0.45 17.71
C VAL A 421 -2.86 -0.43 16.66
N ILE A 422 -2.97 0.07 15.42
CA ILE A 422 -3.58 -0.65 14.30
C ILE A 422 -2.48 -1.26 13.45
N THR A 423 -2.55 -2.57 13.17
CA THR A 423 -1.50 -3.31 12.46
C THR A 423 -1.17 -2.72 11.10
N ALA A 424 -2.18 -2.42 10.26
CA ALA A 424 -1.99 -1.84 8.93
C ALA A 424 -1.28 -0.47 8.99
N TRP A 425 -1.73 0.42 9.86
CA TRP A 425 -1.17 1.76 9.96
C TRP A 425 0.26 1.75 10.51
N ASN A 426 0.54 0.82 11.42
CA ASN A 426 1.89 0.58 11.88
C ASN A 426 2.79 0.04 10.76
N GLY A 427 2.29 -0.85 9.90
CA GLY A 427 3.01 -1.30 8.71
C GLY A 427 3.45 -0.14 7.80
N MET A 428 2.56 0.84 7.56
CA MET A 428 2.89 2.06 6.80
C MET A 428 3.96 2.91 7.50
N MET A 429 3.84 3.12 8.82
CA MET A 429 4.80 3.93 9.56
C MET A 429 6.15 3.23 9.71
N ILE A 430 6.18 1.91 9.88
CA ILE A 430 7.40 1.09 9.83
C ILE A 430 8.14 1.33 8.50
N SER A 431 7.41 1.28 7.39
CA SER A 431 7.95 1.53 6.05
C SER A 431 8.55 2.94 5.94
N ALA A 432 7.85 3.97 6.40
CA ALA A 432 8.33 5.36 6.39
C ALA A 432 9.60 5.55 7.26
N MET A 433 9.60 4.97 8.47
CA MET A 433 10.75 5.01 9.39
C MET A 433 11.96 4.27 8.82
N ALA A 434 11.76 3.08 8.22
CA ALA A 434 12.83 2.30 7.62
C ALA A 434 13.46 3.05 6.43
N GLU A 435 12.63 3.59 5.53
CA GLU A 435 13.09 4.35 4.35
C GLU A 435 13.84 5.63 4.76
N ALA A 436 13.28 6.43 5.66
CA ALA A 436 13.95 7.63 6.13
C ALA A 436 15.25 7.30 6.87
N GLY A 437 15.26 6.24 7.69
CA GLY A 437 16.45 5.75 8.40
C GLY A 437 17.56 5.33 7.44
N ARG A 438 17.21 4.71 6.31
CA ARG A 438 18.13 4.30 5.24
C ARG A 438 18.63 5.49 4.43
N VAL A 439 17.72 6.36 3.96
CA VAL A 439 18.03 7.46 3.02
C VAL A 439 18.81 8.58 3.71
N PHE A 440 18.44 8.92 4.92
CA PHE A 440 19.05 10.02 5.69
C PHE A 440 20.18 9.57 6.61
N ASP A 441 20.39 8.24 6.71
CA ASP A 441 21.36 7.62 7.65
C ASP A 441 21.11 8.03 9.10
N ILE A 442 19.84 7.95 9.54
CA ILE A 442 19.41 8.32 10.89
C ILE A 442 19.07 7.04 11.68
N PRO A 443 19.97 6.60 12.60
CA PRO A 443 19.82 5.32 13.32
C PRO A 443 18.54 5.23 14.16
N ARG A 444 18.06 6.35 14.75
CA ARG A 444 16.85 6.34 15.58
C ARG A 444 15.59 5.92 14.80
N TYR A 445 15.49 6.25 13.50
CA TYR A 445 14.36 5.84 12.68
C TYR A 445 14.41 4.35 12.35
N ARG A 446 15.58 3.81 11.98
CA ARG A 446 15.76 2.35 11.81
C ARG A 446 15.40 1.59 13.08
N ALA A 447 15.93 2.03 14.22
CA ALA A 447 15.63 1.42 15.51
C ALA A 447 14.14 1.48 15.88
N ALA A 448 13.42 2.54 15.48
CA ALA A 448 11.98 2.65 15.69
C ALA A 448 11.21 1.66 14.81
N ALA A 449 11.57 1.55 13.51
CA ALA A 449 10.98 0.55 12.60
C ALA A 449 11.20 -0.88 13.13
N GLU A 450 12.42 -1.21 13.56
CA GLU A 450 12.75 -2.52 14.13
C GLU A 450 11.95 -2.82 15.40
N ARG A 451 11.85 -1.87 16.34
CA ARG A 451 11.05 -2.04 17.56
C ARG A 451 9.57 -2.27 17.25
N ALA A 452 9.01 -1.50 16.31
CA ALA A 452 7.63 -1.68 15.91
C ALA A 452 7.40 -3.03 15.19
N CYS A 453 8.34 -3.48 14.35
CA CYS A 453 8.31 -4.83 13.77
C CYS A 453 8.28 -5.90 14.85
N GLU A 454 9.18 -5.82 15.84
CA GLU A 454 9.23 -6.78 16.93
C GLU A 454 7.94 -6.77 17.77
N PHE A 455 7.41 -5.59 18.06
CA PHE A 455 6.14 -5.45 18.77
C PHE A 455 4.98 -6.13 18.02
N LEU A 456 4.82 -5.88 16.72
CA LEU A 456 3.77 -6.51 15.92
C LEU A 456 3.97 -8.03 15.81
N LEU A 457 5.20 -8.49 15.59
CA LEU A 457 5.52 -9.92 15.47
C LEU A 457 5.31 -10.70 16.77
N THR A 458 5.43 -10.05 17.92
CA THR A 458 5.29 -10.72 19.24
C THR A 458 3.92 -10.56 19.86
N THR A 459 3.26 -9.40 19.66
CA THR A 459 2.03 -9.03 20.38
C THR A 459 0.78 -9.13 19.50
N LEU A 460 0.90 -8.78 18.21
CA LEU A 460 -0.21 -8.79 17.26
C LEU A 460 -0.18 -9.98 16.30
N SER A 461 0.72 -10.95 16.54
CA SER A 461 0.77 -12.20 15.78
C SER A 461 0.39 -13.39 16.67
N LYS A 462 -0.55 -14.20 16.21
CA LYS A 462 -0.92 -15.47 16.85
C LYS A 462 0.15 -16.55 16.60
N THR A 463 0.15 -17.59 17.40
CA THR A 463 1.10 -18.71 17.26
C THR A 463 1.00 -19.46 15.93
N ASP A 464 -0.16 -19.40 15.27
CA ASP A 464 -0.41 -19.99 13.95
C ASP A 464 -0.07 -19.04 12.77
N GLY A 465 0.53 -17.87 13.06
CA GLY A 465 0.93 -16.89 12.08
C GLY A 465 -0.18 -15.96 11.61
N ARG A 466 -1.41 -16.07 12.12
CA ARG A 466 -2.46 -15.08 11.86
C ARG A 466 -2.18 -13.79 12.63
N LEU A 467 -2.52 -12.66 12.02
CA LEU A 467 -2.39 -11.35 12.66
C LEU A 467 -3.69 -10.96 13.40
N LEU A 468 -3.52 -10.08 14.37
CA LEU A 468 -4.61 -9.34 15.02
C LEU A 468 -4.64 -7.90 14.48
N ARG A 469 -5.84 -7.31 14.43
CA ARG A 469 -6.09 -5.96 13.90
C ARG A 469 -5.53 -4.88 14.79
N THR A 470 -5.84 -4.94 16.09
CA THR A 470 -5.65 -3.82 17.00
C THR A 470 -5.11 -4.25 18.36
N TYR A 471 -4.35 -3.35 19.00
CA TYR A 471 -3.87 -3.48 20.37
C TYR A 471 -4.14 -2.18 21.12
N ARG A 472 -4.63 -2.32 22.35
CA ARG A 472 -4.78 -1.22 23.30
C ARG A 472 -4.76 -1.73 24.74
N ALA A 473 -4.10 -0.98 25.63
CA ALA A 473 -4.10 -1.24 27.09
C ALA A 473 -3.80 -2.70 27.46
N GLY A 474 -2.78 -3.30 26.85
CA GLY A 474 -2.36 -4.69 27.11
C GLY A 474 -3.15 -5.77 26.37
N THR A 475 -4.14 -5.40 25.56
CA THR A 475 -5.03 -6.37 24.88
C THR A 475 -4.95 -6.21 23.36
N ALA A 476 -4.54 -7.30 22.69
CA ALA A 476 -4.64 -7.42 21.22
C ALA A 476 -5.90 -8.22 20.87
N HIS A 477 -6.69 -7.74 19.91
CA HIS A 477 -7.96 -8.38 19.55
C HIS A 477 -8.35 -8.10 18.10
N LEU A 478 -9.46 -8.70 17.65
CA LEU A 478 -9.98 -8.76 16.29
C LEU A 478 -9.01 -9.44 15.31
N ASP A 479 -9.55 -10.28 14.46
CA ASP A 479 -8.80 -10.91 13.39
C ASP A 479 -8.47 -9.85 12.32
N ALA A 480 -7.23 -9.87 11.85
CA ALA A 480 -6.69 -8.89 10.92
C ALA A 480 -7.25 -9.05 9.50
N TYR A 481 -7.38 -7.95 8.79
CA TYR A 481 -7.85 -7.85 7.41
C TYR A 481 -6.69 -7.92 6.42
N LEU A 482 -6.99 -8.00 5.12
CA LEU A 482 -5.99 -8.04 4.06
C LEU A 482 -4.96 -6.91 4.20
N GLU A 483 -5.42 -5.69 4.47
CA GLU A 483 -4.55 -4.52 4.60
C GLU A 483 -3.52 -4.66 5.72
N ASP A 484 -3.88 -5.31 6.84
CA ASP A 484 -2.95 -5.53 7.96
C ASP A 484 -1.78 -6.43 7.53
N TYR A 485 -2.07 -7.50 6.82
CA TYR A 485 -1.03 -8.39 6.27
C TYR A 485 -0.20 -7.70 5.20
N ALA A 486 -0.84 -6.97 4.29
CA ALA A 486 -0.20 -6.35 3.15
C ALA A 486 0.77 -5.23 3.57
N TYR A 487 0.31 -4.28 4.38
CA TYR A 487 1.15 -3.18 4.84
C TYR A 487 2.25 -3.64 5.79
N PHE A 488 1.96 -4.60 6.66
CA PHE A 488 3.00 -5.13 7.53
C PHE A 488 4.06 -5.91 6.75
N ALA A 489 3.67 -6.69 5.72
CA ALA A 489 4.63 -7.33 4.83
C ALA A 489 5.51 -6.32 4.09
N GLU A 490 4.93 -5.20 3.56
CA GLU A 490 5.70 -4.11 2.94
C GLU A 490 6.67 -3.48 3.95
N GLY A 491 6.22 -3.16 5.16
CA GLY A 491 7.06 -2.61 6.23
C GLY A 491 8.23 -3.52 6.63
N LEU A 492 7.99 -4.85 6.69
CA LEU A 492 9.04 -5.83 6.95
C LEU A 492 10.08 -5.90 5.83
N ILE A 493 9.65 -5.84 4.56
CA ILE A 493 10.56 -5.80 3.40
C ILE A 493 11.41 -4.53 3.47
N ASP A 494 10.81 -3.36 3.71
CA ASP A 494 11.51 -2.09 3.80
C ASP A 494 12.49 -2.05 4.99
N THR A 495 12.12 -2.65 6.12
CA THR A 495 13.02 -2.80 7.29
C THR A 495 14.22 -3.70 6.98
N TYR A 496 14.00 -4.81 6.24
CA TYR A 496 15.09 -5.63 5.74
C TYR A 496 16.02 -4.84 4.81
N GLU A 497 15.46 -4.12 3.83
CA GLU A 497 16.24 -3.32 2.88
C GLU A 497 16.98 -2.15 3.56
N ALA A 498 16.55 -1.71 4.75
CA ALA A 498 17.23 -0.69 5.52
C ALA A 498 18.36 -1.23 6.42
N GLY A 499 18.29 -2.48 6.87
CA GLY A 499 19.21 -3.03 7.88
C GLY A 499 19.83 -4.39 7.56
N GLY A 500 19.32 -5.12 6.56
CA GLY A 500 19.86 -6.42 6.14
C GLY A 500 19.51 -7.62 7.05
N ASN A 501 18.60 -7.45 8.03
CA ASN A 501 18.22 -8.53 8.93
C ASN A 501 17.19 -9.47 8.24
N GLU A 502 17.66 -10.66 7.84
CA GLU A 502 16.86 -11.67 7.10
C GLU A 502 15.60 -12.16 7.87
N ARG A 503 15.54 -11.97 9.18
CA ARG A 503 14.37 -12.32 9.98
C ARG A 503 13.11 -11.58 9.49
N TYR A 504 13.24 -10.30 9.15
CA TYR A 504 12.11 -9.50 8.67
C TYR A 504 11.64 -9.97 7.30
N LEU A 505 12.56 -10.26 6.40
CA LEU A 505 12.21 -10.77 5.08
C LEU A 505 11.54 -12.16 5.16
N SER A 506 12.02 -13.02 6.05
CA SER A 506 11.40 -14.33 6.32
C SER A 506 10.00 -14.19 6.91
N ALA A 507 9.77 -13.18 7.77
CA ALA A 507 8.45 -12.87 8.30
C ALA A 507 7.51 -12.36 7.19
N ALA A 508 7.99 -11.49 6.30
CA ALA A 508 7.22 -11.00 5.16
C ALA A 508 6.77 -12.15 4.23
N VAL A 509 7.62 -13.15 3.98
CA VAL A 509 7.25 -14.35 3.21
C VAL A 509 6.09 -15.09 3.86
N ARG A 510 6.15 -15.31 5.20
CA ARG A 510 5.05 -15.99 5.90
C ARG A 510 3.73 -15.22 5.81
N LEU A 511 3.76 -13.88 5.91
CA LEU A 511 2.57 -13.06 5.71
C LEU A 511 2.04 -13.13 4.27
N ALA A 512 2.92 -13.13 3.28
CA ALA A 512 2.57 -13.30 1.88
C ALA A 512 1.91 -14.66 1.60
N GLU A 513 2.42 -15.72 2.21
CA GLU A 513 1.81 -17.06 2.14
C GLU A 513 0.42 -17.10 2.80
N ARG A 514 0.23 -16.37 3.90
CA ARG A 514 -1.10 -16.21 4.53
C ARG A 514 -2.06 -15.41 3.65
N ILE A 515 -1.59 -14.35 2.99
CA ILE A 515 -2.41 -13.59 2.01
C ILE A 515 -2.93 -14.54 0.93
N LEU A 516 -2.07 -15.38 0.37
CA LEU A 516 -2.48 -16.34 -0.66
C LEU A 516 -3.47 -17.39 -0.12
N ALA A 517 -3.24 -17.90 1.09
CA ALA A 517 -4.06 -18.96 1.66
C ALA A 517 -5.45 -18.49 2.09
N ASP A 518 -5.56 -17.31 2.70
CA ASP A 518 -6.76 -16.89 3.42
C ASP A 518 -7.61 -15.87 2.67
N PHE A 519 -7.01 -15.08 1.77
CA PHE A 519 -7.68 -13.94 1.15
C PHE A 519 -7.87 -14.08 -0.36
N SER A 520 -7.20 -15.01 -1.04
CA SER A 520 -7.25 -15.12 -2.51
C SER A 520 -8.65 -15.38 -3.05
N ASP A 521 -8.99 -14.71 -4.15
CA ASP A 521 -10.09 -15.13 -5.00
C ASP A 521 -9.55 -15.95 -6.17
N SER A 522 -9.75 -17.26 -6.09
CA SER A 522 -9.30 -18.20 -7.10
C SER A 522 -10.08 -18.13 -8.43
N GLN A 523 -11.27 -17.51 -8.42
CA GLN A 523 -12.12 -17.42 -9.61
C GLN A 523 -11.83 -16.17 -10.44
N GLN A 524 -11.61 -15.05 -9.76
CA GLN A 524 -11.58 -13.75 -10.42
C GLN A 524 -10.20 -13.06 -10.29
N GLY A 525 -9.29 -13.62 -9.49
CA GLY A 525 -8.02 -13.02 -9.15
C GLY A 525 -8.15 -11.90 -8.11
N GLY A 526 -7.03 -11.47 -7.54
CA GLY A 526 -7.00 -10.51 -6.43
C GLY A 526 -7.42 -11.12 -5.10
N PHE A 527 -7.76 -10.25 -4.15
CA PHE A 527 -7.95 -10.63 -2.75
C PHE A 527 -9.22 -10.01 -2.18
N PHE A 528 -9.87 -10.75 -1.29
CA PHE A 528 -10.95 -10.23 -0.46
C PHE A 528 -10.40 -9.42 0.72
N THR A 529 -11.16 -8.46 1.23
CA THR A 529 -10.83 -7.66 2.41
C THR A 529 -10.75 -8.54 3.67
N THR A 530 -11.62 -9.56 3.76
CA THR A 530 -11.71 -10.49 4.91
C THR A 530 -11.11 -11.86 4.59
N ALA A 531 -10.50 -12.53 5.59
CA ALA A 531 -10.03 -13.91 5.48
C ALA A 531 -11.20 -14.90 5.39
N THR A 532 -10.93 -16.11 4.93
CA THR A 532 -11.94 -17.17 4.77
C THR A 532 -12.66 -17.53 6.09
N GLY A 533 -12.02 -17.34 7.24
CA GLY A 533 -12.59 -17.64 8.56
C GLY A 533 -13.24 -16.47 9.29
N HIS A 534 -13.38 -15.31 8.66
CA HIS A 534 -14.06 -14.17 9.28
C HIS A 534 -15.58 -14.37 9.36
N GLU A 535 -16.24 -13.50 10.16
CA GLU A 535 -17.69 -13.41 10.25
C GLU A 535 -18.32 -13.28 8.85
N ALA A 536 -19.38 -14.03 8.58
CA ALA A 536 -20.13 -13.91 7.35
C ALA A 536 -21.04 -12.68 7.40
N LEU A 537 -20.75 -11.67 6.58
CA LEU A 537 -21.56 -10.47 6.39
C LEU A 537 -22.44 -10.61 5.13
N ILE A 538 -23.26 -9.58 4.84
CA ILE A 538 -24.13 -9.56 3.65
C ILE A 538 -23.36 -9.74 2.34
N MET A 539 -22.09 -9.40 2.30
CA MET A 539 -21.18 -9.66 1.18
C MET A 539 -19.73 -9.74 1.69
N ARG A 540 -18.86 -10.35 0.91
CA ARG A 540 -17.43 -10.36 1.12
C ARG A 540 -16.80 -9.33 0.20
N SER A 541 -16.36 -8.20 0.76
CA SER A 541 -15.90 -7.04 0.00
C SER A 541 -14.50 -7.20 -0.58
N ARG A 542 -14.18 -6.35 -1.56
CA ARG A 542 -12.88 -6.25 -2.22
C ARG A 542 -12.61 -4.79 -2.53
N GLU A 543 -11.49 -4.29 -2.08
CA GLU A 543 -11.07 -2.93 -2.33
C GLU A 543 -10.13 -2.87 -3.53
N GLY A 544 -10.46 -2.07 -4.54
CA GLY A 544 -9.64 -1.88 -5.74
C GLY A 544 -8.98 -0.51 -5.81
N PRO A 545 -9.75 0.58 -5.84
CA PRO A 545 -9.23 1.94 -5.90
C PRO A 545 -8.50 2.34 -4.61
N ASP A 546 -7.51 3.22 -4.74
CA ASP A 546 -6.88 3.88 -3.60
C ASP A 546 -7.85 4.89 -2.98
N GLY A 547 -7.86 4.94 -1.65
CA GLY A 547 -8.62 5.89 -0.84
C GLY A 547 -7.69 6.89 -0.13
N ALA A 548 -7.96 7.17 1.15
CA ALA A 548 -7.04 7.90 2.02
C ALA A 548 -5.72 7.13 2.19
N THR A 549 -5.78 5.81 2.10
CA THR A 549 -4.64 4.90 2.03
C THR A 549 -4.67 4.12 0.71
N PRO A 550 -3.53 3.64 0.21
CA PRO A 550 -3.50 2.69 -0.90
C PRO A 550 -4.35 1.45 -0.65
N SER A 551 -4.96 0.88 -1.67
CA SER A 551 -5.82 -0.28 -1.50
C SER A 551 -5.05 -1.50 -0.99
N GLY A 552 -5.67 -2.28 -0.09
CA GLY A 552 -5.08 -3.50 0.44
C GLY A 552 -4.68 -4.49 -0.66
N ASN A 553 -5.45 -4.58 -1.74
CA ASN A 553 -5.13 -5.39 -2.93
C ASN A 553 -3.85 -4.92 -3.63
N ALA A 554 -3.68 -3.61 -3.81
CA ALA A 554 -2.52 -3.04 -4.48
C ALA A 554 -1.24 -3.23 -3.64
N VAL A 555 -1.33 -3.06 -2.32
CA VAL A 555 -0.20 -3.25 -1.41
C VAL A 555 0.17 -4.73 -1.28
N ALA A 556 -0.82 -5.63 -1.21
CA ALA A 556 -0.56 -7.07 -1.26
C ALA A 556 0.15 -7.48 -2.55
N ALA A 557 -0.31 -6.95 -3.70
CA ALA A 557 0.35 -7.19 -4.99
C ALA A 557 1.78 -6.65 -5.01
N ALA A 558 2.05 -5.46 -4.42
CA ALA A 558 3.39 -4.88 -4.31
C ALA A 558 4.33 -5.76 -3.47
N ALA A 559 3.88 -6.18 -2.28
CA ALA A 559 4.66 -7.06 -1.41
C ALA A 559 4.98 -8.40 -2.07
N LEU A 560 3.97 -9.05 -2.69
CA LEU A 560 4.14 -10.30 -3.44
C LEU A 560 5.11 -10.14 -4.62
N ALA A 561 4.99 -9.06 -5.41
CA ALA A 561 5.89 -8.78 -6.52
C ALA A 561 7.33 -8.61 -6.03
N ARG A 562 7.58 -7.80 -4.98
CA ARG A 562 8.93 -7.62 -4.42
C ARG A 562 9.50 -8.93 -3.90
N LEU A 563 8.73 -9.70 -3.12
CA LEU A 563 9.15 -11.01 -2.59
C LEU A 563 9.42 -12.02 -3.72
N SER A 564 8.67 -11.95 -4.82
CA SER A 564 8.93 -12.82 -5.98
C SER A 564 10.32 -12.61 -6.55
N TYR A 565 10.79 -11.37 -6.60
CA TYR A 565 12.14 -11.05 -7.08
C TYR A 565 13.23 -11.35 -6.03
N HIS A 566 12.94 -11.22 -4.73
CA HIS A 566 13.86 -11.64 -3.69
C HIS A 566 14.17 -13.14 -3.75
N PHE A 567 13.15 -13.97 -3.99
CA PHE A 567 13.26 -15.42 -3.83
C PHE A 567 13.04 -16.23 -5.12
N GLY A 568 12.77 -15.59 -6.26
CA GLY A 568 12.41 -16.28 -7.49
C GLY A 568 11.06 -17.03 -7.39
N ARG A 569 10.11 -16.55 -6.55
CA ARG A 569 8.80 -17.14 -6.29
C ARG A 569 7.81 -16.76 -7.38
N GLU A 570 7.67 -17.63 -8.38
CA GLU A 570 6.79 -17.41 -9.53
C GLU A 570 5.30 -17.37 -9.11
N ASP A 571 4.89 -18.15 -8.12
CA ASP A 571 3.54 -18.11 -7.56
C ASP A 571 3.18 -16.74 -6.99
N PHE A 572 4.11 -16.08 -6.31
CA PHE A 572 3.93 -14.70 -5.82
C PHE A 572 3.79 -13.70 -6.98
N ARG A 573 4.63 -13.85 -8.02
CA ARG A 573 4.58 -12.98 -9.20
C ARG A 573 3.25 -13.12 -9.95
N GLN A 574 2.77 -14.35 -10.12
CA GLN A 574 1.48 -14.62 -10.76
C GLN A 574 0.31 -14.06 -9.96
N ALA A 575 0.32 -14.22 -8.62
CA ALA A 575 -0.71 -13.67 -7.75
C ALA A 575 -0.74 -12.14 -7.79
N ALA A 576 0.43 -11.48 -7.77
CA ALA A 576 0.54 -10.02 -7.91
C ALA A 576 -0.04 -9.54 -9.24
N ALA A 577 0.34 -10.19 -10.34
CA ALA A 577 -0.18 -9.86 -11.66
C ALA A 577 -1.70 -10.12 -11.79
N ALA A 578 -2.21 -11.19 -11.16
CA ALA A 578 -3.64 -11.49 -11.14
C ALA A 578 -4.42 -10.43 -10.34
N ALA A 579 -3.87 -9.95 -9.21
CA ALA A 579 -4.50 -8.92 -8.41
C ALA A 579 -4.66 -7.59 -9.20
N VAL A 580 -3.63 -7.17 -9.92
CA VAL A 580 -3.73 -5.97 -10.78
C VAL A 580 -4.70 -6.19 -11.94
N ARG A 581 -4.61 -7.34 -12.63
CA ARG A 581 -5.52 -7.65 -13.74
C ARG A 581 -6.99 -7.69 -13.35
N ALA A 582 -7.30 -8.10 -12.12
CA ALA A 582 -8.68 -8.13 -11.62
C ALA A 582 -9.38 -6.78 -11.74
N TYR A 583 -8.66 -5.69 -11.63
CA TYR A 583 -9.17 -4.32 -11.76
C TYR A 583 -8.80 -3.67 -13.10
N GLY A 584 -8.27 -4.40 -14.07
CA GLY A 584 -7.68 -3.85 -15.30
C GLY A 584 -8.58 -2.90 -16.08
N ARG A 585 -9.91 -3.18 -16.23
CA ARG A 585 -10.84 -2.28 -16.89
C ARG A 585 -11.07 -0.98 -16.11
N GLN A 586 -11.10 -1.06 -14.77
CA GLN A 586 -11.27 0.12 -13.92
C GLN A 586 -10.00 0.97 -13.94
N ILE A 587 -8.82 0.33 -13.88
CA ILE A 587 -7.52 1.00 -14.02
C ILE A 587 -7.44 1.71 -15.37
N ALA A 588 -7.80 1.05 -16.47
CA ALA A 588 -7.79 1.66 -17.80
C ALA A 588 -8.74 2.87 -17.93
N ARG A 589 -9.85 2.87 -17.17
CA ARG A 589 -10.83 3.99 -17.19
C ARG A 589 -10.45 5.12 -16.23
N TYR A 590 -9.95 4.78 -15.03
CA TYR A 590 -9.68 5.71 -13.95
C TYR A 590 -8.28 5.47 -13.34
N PRO A 591 -7.20 5.52 -14.14
CA PRO A 591 -5.87 5.13 -13.68
C PRO A 591 -5.39 5.92 -12.47
N ARG A 592 -5.75 7.20 -12.35
CA ARG A 592 -5.43 8.05 -11.19
C ARG A 592 -5.93 7.47 -9.85
N ALA A 593 -7.07 6.77 -9.85
CA ALA A 593 -7.63 6.15 -8.65
C ALA A 593 -6.93 4.83 -8.26
N PHE A 594 -5.93 4.39 -9.02
CA PHE A 594 -5.20 3.14 -8.83
C PHE A 594 -3.68 3.38 -8.82
N ALA A 595 -3.26 4.48 -8.23
CA ALA A 595 -1.86 4.90 -8.26
C ALA A 595 -0.91 3.84 -7.70
N LYS A 596 -1.24 3.18 -6.58
CA LYS A 596 -0.44 2.08 -6.02
C LYS A 596 -0.41 0.86 -6.95
N SER A 597 -1.54 0.47 -7.53
CA SER A 597 -1.59 -0.62 -8.52
C SER A 597 -0.71 -0.33 -9.73
N LEU A 598 -0.67 0.92 -10.20
CA LEU A 598 0.19 1.33 -11.32
C LEU A 598 1.68 1.26 -10.99
N THR A 599 2.11 1.50 -9.74
CA THR A 599 3.51 1.23 -9.36
C THR A 599 3.84 -0.26 -9.43
N VAL A 600 2.87 -1.14 -9.14
CA VAL A 600 3.04 -2.59 -9.30
C VAL A 600 3.10 -2.98 -10.79
N VAL A 601 2.27 -2.35 -11.63
CA VAL A 601 2.35 -2.53 -13.10
C VAL A 601 3.75 -2.20 -13.59
N ASP A 602 4.28 -1.04 -13.21
CA ASP A 602 5.64 -0.64 -13.61
C ASP A 602 6.69 -1.64 -13.12
N LEU A 603 6.62 -2.10 -11.87
CA LEU A 603 7.52 -3.13 -11.34
C LEU A 603 7.44 -4.45 -12.13
N LEU A 604 6.24 -4.90 -12.48
CA LEU A 604 6.05 -6.19 -13.17
C LEU A 604 6.43 -6.12 -14.65
N THR A 605 6.29 -4.95 -15.29
CA THR A 605 6.59 -4.76 -16.73
C THR A 605 8.06 -4.41 -16.97
N SER A 606 8.62 -3.49 -16.19
CA SER A 606 10.00 -3.01 -16.31
C SER A 606 11.01 -3.91 -15.58
N GLY A 607 10.54 -4.72 -14.63
CA GLY A 607 11.37 -5.47 -13.68
C GLY A 607 12.11 -4.57 -12.68
N PRO A 608 12.64 -5.15 -11.59
CA PRO A 608 13.40 -4.38 -10.60
C PRO A 608 14.84 -4.15 -11.03
N VAL A 609 15.45 -3.17 -10.39
CA VAL A 609 16.90 -3.08 -10.24
C VAL A 609 17.28 -3.93 -9.02
N GLU A 610 17.94 -5.06 -9.28
CA GLU A 610 18.35 -6.01 -8.26
C GLU A 610 19.76 -5.61 -7.78
N ILE A 611 19.88 -5.32 -6.49
CA ILE A 611 21.09 -4.79 -5.87
C ILE A 611 21.59 -5.77 -4.83
N ALA A 612 22.85 -6.23 -4.96
CA ALA A 612 23.49 -7.02 -3.93
C ALA A 612 24.74 -6.30 -3.40
N VAL A 613 24.75 -6.05 -2.09
CA VAL A 613 25.90 -5.44 -1.39
C VAL A 613 26.65 -6.54 -0.67
N ILE A 614 27.92 -6.70 -1.02
CA ILE A 614 28.82 -7.71 -0.44
C ILE A 614 29.93 -6.99 0.32
N GLY A 615 29.95 -7.13 1.64
CA GLY A 615 30.99 -6.48 2.46
C GLY A 615 30.70 -6.61 3.95
N ALA A 616 31.75 -6.52 4.79
CA ALA A 616 31.61 -6.62 6.22
C ALA A 616 30.79 -5.46 6.80
N SER A 617 29.95 -5.77 7.79
CA SER A 617 29.22 -4.73 8.54
C SER A 617 30.23 -3.80 9.22
N GLY A 618 30.05 -2.48 9.02
CA GLY A 618 30.94 -1.44 9.60
C GLY A 618 32.22 -1.16 8.81
N ASP A 619 32.52 -1.91 7.73
CA ASP A 619 33.58 -1.54 6.80
C ASP A 619 33.23 -0.23 6.08
N SER A 620 34.18 0.71 6.03
CA SER A 620 33.97 2.05 5.48
C SER A 620 33.52 2.05 4.03
N ASN A 621 34.04 1.12 3.22
CA ASN A 621 33.66 1.00 1.82
C ASN A 621 32.25 0.41 1.66
N THR A 622 31.91 -0.59 2.50
CA THR A 622 30.54 -1.13 2.57
C THR A 622 29.54 -0.05 2.92
N VAL A 623 29.84 0.75 3.94
CA VAL A 623 28.99 1.89 4.34
C VAL A 623 28.83 2.91 3.23
N ALA A 624 29.93 3.25 2.53
CA ALA A 624 29.89 4.20 1.41
C ALA A 624 29.05 3.68 0.22
N LEU A 625 29.14 2.39 -0.13
CA LEU A 625 28.31 1.77 -1.17
C LEU A 625 26.84 1.74 -0.78
N CYS A 626 26.51 1.37 0.47
CA CYS A 626 25.15 1.44 0.99
C CYS A 626 24.58 2.86 0.97
N ALA A 627 25.38 3.86 1.35
CA ALA A 627 24.97 5.27 1.33
C ALA A 627 24.69 5.77 -0.08
N ALA A 628 25.49 5.38 -1.07
CA ALA A 628 25.25 5.73 -2.47
C ALA A 628 23.94 5.16 -2.99
N VAL A 629 23.69 3.87 -2.74
CA VAL A 629 22.39 3.23 -3.09
C VAL A 629 21.24 3.93 -2.41
N SER A 630 21.36 4.23 -1.12
CA SER A 630 20.30 4.86 -0.33
C SER A 630 19.93 6.26 -0.79
N ARG A 631 20.91 7.05 -1.24
CA ARG A 631 20.68 8.42 -1.74
C ARG A 631 20.10 8.47 -3.13
N THR A 632 20.21 7.40 -3.90
CA THR A 632 19.72 7.34 -5.27
C THR A 632 18.26 6.89 -5.29
N TYR A 633 17.42 7.64 -6.01
CA TYR A 633 16.02 7.24 -6.21
C TYR A 633 15.93 6.06 -7.19
N ILE A 634 15.57 4.91 -6.68
CA ILE A 634 15.39 3.67 -7.46
C ILE A 634 14.02 3.10 -7.06
N PRO A 635 12.93 3.50 -7.76
CA PRO A 635 11.58 3.14 -7.35
C PRO A 635 11.32 1.63 -7.36
N ASN A 636 11.77 0.94 -8.43
CA ASN A 636 11.64 -0.50 -8.59
C ASN A 636 12.95 -1.18 -8.19
N ARG A 637 13.23 -1.29 -6.90
CA ARG A 637 14.45 -1.93 -6.39
C ARG A 637 14.15 -3.17 -5.58
N VAL A 638 15.14 -4.05 -5.51
CA VAL A 638 15.24 -5.17 -4.58
C VAL A 638 16.68 -5.19 -4.06
N ILE A 639 16.90 -5.03 -2.75
CA ILE A 639 18.23 -4.94 -2.16
C ILE A 639 18.50 -6.16 -1.28
N ALA A 640 19.65 -6.79 -1.45
CA ALA A 640 20.12 -7.88 -0.60
C ALA A 640 21.53 -7.60 -0.07
N TYR A 641 21.80 -8.04 1.14
CA TYR A 641 23.07 -7.81 1.84
C TYR A 641 23.75 -9.13 2.22
N ARG A 642 25.07 -9.23 2.03
CA ARG A 642 25.91 -10.31 2.55
C ARG A 642 27.10 -9.77 3.29
N THR A 643 27.22 -10.12 4.57
CA THR A 643 28.46 -9.89 5.34
C THR A 643 29.47 -10.99 5.06
N SER A 644 30.77 -10.67 5.10
CA SER A 644 31.86 -11.61 4.78
C SER A 644 31.95 -12.83 5.74
N GLN A 645 31.23 -12.82 6.85
CA GLN A 645 31.25 -13.86 7.90
C GLN A 645 30.10 -14.88 7.77
N GLN A 646 29.18 -14.69 6.84
CA GLN A 646 28.06 -15.63 6.64
C GLN A 646 28.50 -16.85 5.84
N SER A 647 27.95 -18.01 6.20
CA SER A 647 27.95 -19.23 5.39
C SER A 647 27.36 -18.97 3.99
N GLU A 648 27.40 -19.93 3.08
CA GLU A 648 26.79 -19.82 1.75
C GLU A 648 25.38 -19.20 1.87
N PRO A 649 25.10 -18.12 1.13
CA PRO A 649 23.88 -17.39 1.28
C PRO A 649 22.67 -18.19 0.78
N THR A 650 21.61 -18.21 1.56
CA THR A 650 20.33 -18.80 1.15
C THR A 650 19.57 -17.89 0.19
N HIS A 651 19.85 -16.59 0.20
CA HIS A 651 19.19 -15.61 -0.63
C HIS A 651 19.66 -15.67 -2.09
N PRO A 652 18.78 -15.89 -3.09
CA PRO A 652 19.17 -16.09 -4.49
C PRO A 652 20.01 -14.96 -5.09
N LEU A 653 19.69 -13.70 -4.77
CA LEU A 653 20.44 -12.54 -5.28
C LEU A 653 21.89 -12.49 -4.78
N LEU A 654 22.25 -13.21 -3.72
CA LEU A 654 23.58 -13.21 -3.14
C LEU A 654 24.45 -14.38 -3.63
N GLN A 655 23.85 -15.38 -4.26
CA GLN A 655 24.56 -16.57 -4.72
C GLN A 655 25.62 -16.20 -5.77
N GLY A 656 26.80 -16.78 -5.65
CA GLY A 656 27.93 -16.54 -6.56
C GLY A 656 28.56 -15.15 -6.49
N LYS A 657 28.13 -14.26 -5.57
CA LYS A 657 28.70 -12.93 -5.39
C LYS A 657 29.71 -12.90 -4.25
N ALA A 658 30.83 -12.21 -4.43
CA ALA A 658 31.94 -12.15 -3.50
C ALA A 658 32.56 -10.75 -3.44
N LEU A 659 33.49 -10.54 -2.50
CA LEU A 659 34.36 -9.37 -2.49
C LEU A 659 35.18 -9.29 -3.78
N VAL A 660 35.41 -8.10 -4.29
CA VAL A 660 36.25 -7.87 -5.49
C VAL A 660 37.60 -7.35 -5.05
N GLY A 661 38.65 -8.13 -5.32
CA GLY A 661 40.01 -7.77 -4.87
C GLY A 661 40.12 -7.60 -3.36
N GLY A 662 39.33 -8.32 -2.56
CA GLY A 662 39.27 -8.19 -1.09
C GLY A 662 38.49 -6.97 -0.57
N LYS A 663 37.94 -6.14 -1.44
CA LYS A 663 37.13 -4.95 -1.08
C LYS A 663 35.63 -5.26 -1.17
N ALA A 664 34.84 -4.51 -0.43
CA ALA A 664 33.38 -4.54 -0.57
C ALA A 664 32.97 -4.22 -2.00
N ALA A 665 31.92 -4.87 -2.47
CA ALA A 665 31.46 -4.77 -3.85
C ALA A 665 29.93 -4.62 -3.93
N LEU A 666 29.50 -3.82 -4.90
CA LEU A 666 28.11 -3.63 -5.24
C LEU A 666 27.84 -4.28 -6.62
N TYR A 667 26.87 -5.17 -6.64
CA TYR A 667 26.37 -5.80 -7.85
C TYR A 667 25.01 -5.21 -8.19
N VAL A 668 24.85 -4.76 -9.43
CA VAL A 668 23.55 -4.35 -9.98
C VAL A 668 23.19 -5.29 -11.10
N CYS A 669 22.02 -5.91 -10.96
CA CYS A 669 21.51 -6.88 -11.91
C CYS A 669 20.13 -6.44 -12.42
N ARG A 670 19.76 -6.92 -13.61
CA ARG A 670 18.38 -6.84 -14.14
C ARG A 670 18.03 -8.21 -14.69
N ASN A 671 16.89 -8.74 -14.32
CA ASN A 671 16.46 -10.09 -14.68
C ASN A 671 17.56 -11.14 -14.37
N PHE A 672 18.18 -11.05 -13.19
CA PHE A 672 19.28 -11.89 -12.70
C PHE A 672 20.59 -11.82 -13.54
N ALA A 673 20.65 -10.96 -14.56
CA ALA A 673 21.88 -10.68 -15.29
C ALA A 673 22.62 -9.49 -14.66
N CYS A 674 23.79 -9.77 -14.05
CA CYS A 674 24.57 -8.76 -13.35
C CYS A 674 25.55 -8.04 -14.29
N ARG A 675 25.71 -6.74 -14.09
CA ARG A 675 26.81 -5.96 -14.67
C ARG A 675 28.10 -6.22 -13.89
N GLN A 676 29.22 -5.74 -14.41
CA GLN A 676 30.48 -5.80 -13.68
C GLN A 676 30.29 -5.12 -12.31
N PRO A 677 30.69 -5.77 -11.20
CA PRO A 677 30.55 -5.17 -9.89
C PRO A 677 31.46 -3.95 -9.72
N ILE A 678 31.01 -3.00 -8.92
CA ILE A 678 31.78 -1.81 -8.57
C ILE A 678 32.24 -1.89 -7.12
N THR A 679 33.36 -1.25 -6.85
CA THR A 679 33.91 -1.08 -5.49
C THR A 679 34.02 0.40 -5.09
N ASP A 680 33.81 1.32 -6.05
CA ASP A 680 33.75 2.76 -5.84
C ASP A 680 32.29 3.23 -5.96
N PRO A 681 31.74 3.88 -4.91
CA PRO A 681 30.39 4.44 -4.96
C PRO A 681 30.14 5.45 -6.10
N ALA A 682 31.20 6.13 -6.58
CA ALA A 682 31.09 7.11 -7.66
C ALA A 682 30.67 6.47 -8.99
N ASP A 683 30.88 5.18 -9.19
CA ASP A 683 30.54 4.45 -10.41
C ASP A 683 29.06 4.04 -10.46
N LEU A 684 28.28 4.19 -9.37
CA LEU A 684 26.89 3.74 -9.30
C LEU A 684 25.98 4.40 -10.36
N PRO A 685 26.06 5.72 -10.67
CA PRO A 685 25.20 6.31 -11.69
C PRO A 685 25.39 5.69 -13.08
N ALA A 686 26.62 5.41 -13.46
CA ALA A 686 26.94 4.72 -14.72
C ALA A 686 26.39 3.28 -14.72
N LEU A 687 26.42 2.61 -13.57
CA LEU A 687 25.91 1.25 -13.44
C LEU A 687 24.38 1.18 -13.50
N LEU A 688 23.69 2.26 -13.13
CA LEU A 688 22.22 2.33 -13.19
C LEU A 688 21.71 2.81 -14.57
N ASP A 689 22.55 3.42 -15.40
CA ASP A 689 22.17 3.93 -16.73
C ASP A 689 21.71 2.78 -17.66
N PRO A 690 20.44 2.74 -18.09
CA PRO A 690 19.94 1.69 -18.95
C PRO A 690 20.54 1.70 -20.36
N SER A 691 21.08 2.85 -20.81
CA SER A 691 21.67 3.00 -22.15
C SER A 691 23.04 2.32 -22.26
N GLN A 692 23.74 2.10 -21.17
CA GLN A 692 25.00 1.37 -21.19
C GLN A 692 24.75 -0.14 -21.31
N LYS A 693 24.96 -0.69 -22.48
CA LYS A 693 24.99 -2.15 -22.71
C LYS A 693 26.00 -2.77 -21.75
N ALA A 694 25.60 -3.88 -21.09
CA ALA A 694 26.51 -4.67 -20.29
C ALA A 694 27.74 -5.00 -21.13
N ALA A 695 28.91 -4.45 -20.75
CA ALA A 695 30.16 -4.94 -21.32
C ALA A 695 30.30 -6.40 -20.94
N PRO A 696 30.65 -7.30 -21.85
CA PRO A 696 30.88 -8.69 -21.48
C PRO A 696 31.97 -8.70 -20.41
N SER A 697 31.69 -9.24 -19.25
CA SER A 697 32.65 -9.36 -18.15
C SER A 697 33.83 -10.23 -18.65
N SER A 698 35.01 -9.66 -18.65
CA SER A 698 36.27 -10.37 -19.03
C SER A 698 36.79 -11.31 -17.93
N VAL A 699 36.05 -11.44 -16.84
CA VAL A 699 36.30 -12.48 -15.82
C VAL A 699 35.21 -13.51 -15.99
N ALA A 700 35.47 -14.53 -16.81
CA ALA A 700 34.71 -15.77 -16.76
C ALA A 700 34.91 -16.35 -15.34
N PRO A 701 33.89 -16.38 -14.45
CA PRO A 701 34.02 -17.30 -13.34
C PRO A 701 34.01 -18.70 -13.89
N GLU A 702 34.88 -19.57 -13.40
CA GLU A 702 34.68 -20.98 -13.56
C GLU A 702 33.22 -21.29 -13.28
N GLN A 703 32.47 -21.62 -14.32
CA GLN A 703 31.05 -21.97 -14.23
C GLN A 703 30.93 -23.25 -13.42
N LYS A 704 30.81 -23.10 -12.11
CA LYS A 704 30.01 -24.05 -11.34
C LYS A 704 28.56 -23.77 -11.71
N VAL A 705 28.06 -24.58 -12.60
CA VAL A 705 26.70 -24.61 -13.12
C VAL A 705 25.73 -24.57 -11.95
N LEU A 706 25.01 -23.45 -11.79
CA LEU A 706 23.87 -23.35 -10.87
C LEU A 706 22.83 -24.39 -11.32
N SER A 707 22.25 -25.08 -10.36
CA SER A 707 21.21 -26.11 -10.55
C SER A 707 19.82 -25.50 -10.85
N GLY A 708 19.79 -24.71 -11.87
CA GLY A 708 18.63 -24.21 -12.60
C GLY A 708 19.02 -24.11 -14.04
N THR A 709 19.51 -25.15 -14.54
CA THR A 709 20.35 -25.30 -15.71
C THR A 709 19.61 -24.93 -16.98
N LEU A 710 20.13 -23.93 -17.68
CA LEU A 710 20.08 -23.94 -19.14
C LEU A 710 20.84 -25.21 -19.58
N TYR A 711 20.13 -26.24 -20.00
CA TYR A 711 20.75 -27.39 -20.63
C TYR A 711 21.34 -26.93 -21.96
N SER A 712 22.61 -26.59 -21.96
CA SER A 712 23.35 -26.28 -23.18
C SER A 712 23.47 -27.55 -24.00
N GLY A 713 23.34 -27.44 -25.28
CA GLY A 713 23.50 -28.57 -26.23
C GLY A 713 22.43 -28.56 -27.32
N ALA A 714 22.68 -29.26 -28.35
CA ALA A 714 21.77 -29.51 -29.46
C ALA A 714 21.51 -31.01 -29.59
N ALA A 715 20.47 -31.38 -30.31
CA ALA A 715 20.26 -32.77 -30.68
C ALA A 715 21.47 -33.30 -31.49
N THR A 716 21.92 -34.49 -31.12
CA THR A 716 23.07 -35.15 -31.82
C THR A 716 22.63 -36.40 -32.57
N VAL A 717 23.40 -36.79 -33.55
CA VAL A 717 23.14 -38.01 -34.33
C VAL A 717 23.10 -39.24 -33.41
N GLN A 718 24.06 -39.34 -32.49
CA GLN A 718 24.15 -40.46 -31.56
C GLN A 718 23.01 -40.40 -30.51
N GLY A 719 22.70 -39.22 -29.95
CA GLY A 719 21.63 -39.04 -28.95
C GLY A 719 20.27 -39.40 -29.53
N THR A 720 19.92 -38.84 -30.68
CA THR A 720 18.61 -39.09 -31.33
C THR A 720 18.46 -40.54 -31.79
N ALA A 721 19.52 -41.17 -32.28
CA ALA A 721 19.52 -42.61 -32.61
C ALA A 721 19.36 -43.47 -31.34
N GLY A 722 20.05 -43.14 -30.24
CA GLY A 722 19.94 -43.82 -28.95
C GLY A 722 18.52 -43.73 -28.38
N TYR A 723 17.87 -42.54 -28.45
CA TYR A 723 16.47 -42.36 -28.03
C TYR A 723 15.54 -43.26 -28.85
N ALA A 724 15.65 -43.24 -30.19
CA ALA A 724 14.83 -44.08 -31.06
C ALA A 724 15.00 -45.56 -30.75
N ALA A 725 16.21 -46.02 -30.54
CA ALA A 725 16.52 -47.43 -30.22
C ALA A 725 15.86 -47.85 -28.89
N ARG A 726 15.95 -47.01 -27.84
CA ARG A 726 15.27 -47.30 -26.56
C ARG A 726 13.75 -47.34 -26.71
N LYS A 727 13.14 -46.38 -27.40
CA LYS A 727 11.69 -46.34 -27.58
C LYS A 727 11.17 -47.50 -28.45
N ILE A 728 11.93 -47.95 -29.43
CA ILE A 728 11.62 -49.15 -30.22
C ILE A 728 11.71 -50.42 -29.36
N HIS A 729 12.72 -50.48 -28.49
CA HIS A 729 12.89 -51.63 -27.56
C HIS A 729 11.79 -51.69 -26.49
N ASP A 730 11.39 -50.54 -25.89
CA ASP A 730 10.39 -50.47 -24.83
C ASP A 730 8.97 -50.80 -25.32
N ALA A 731 8.73 -50.70 -26.64
CA ALA A 731 7.44 -50.95 -27.27
C ALA A 731 7.15 -52.45 -27.59
N THR A 732 7.82 -53.42 -26.95
CA THR A 732 7.68 -54.84 -27.17
C THR A 732 6.37 -55.47 -26.70
N GLY A 733 5.22 -54.87 -27.05
CA GLY A 733 3.89 -55.44 -26.81
C GLY A 733 2.84 -54.72 -27.66
N ALA A 734 2.44 -55.36 -28.75
CA ALA A 734 1.27 -55.00 -29.61
C ALA A 734 1.31 -53.71 -30.40
N GLY A 735 2.45 -53.28 -30.91
CA GLY A 735 2.53 -52.15 -31.86
C GLY A 735 3.99 -51.70 -32.06
N SER A 736 4.70 -52.39 -32.91
CA SER A 736 6.12 -52.10 -33.18
C SER A 736 6.32 -50.66 -33.66
N LEU A 737 7.06 -49.85 -32.88
CA LEU A 737 7.57 -48.54 -33.30
C LEU A 737 8.72 -48.62 -34.32
N ALA A 738 9.05 -49.83 -34.88
CA ALA A 738 10.15 -50.03 -35.77
C ALA A 738 10.16 -49.07 -36.97
N ASN A 739 9.00 -48.69 -37.46
CA ASN A 739 8.82 -47.70 -38.50
C ASN A 739 8.43 -46.31 -38.01
N GLY A 740 8.45 -46.06 -36.69
CA GLY A 740 8.03 -44.78 -36.07
C GLY A 740 9.12 -43.70 -36.21
N PHE A 741 10.35 -44.05 -36.57
CA PHE A 741 11.47 -43.15 -36.70
C PHE A 741 12.08 -43.16 -38.11
N GLY A 742 12.75 -42.08 -38.50
CA GLY A 742 13.42 -41.96 -39.78
C GLY A 742 14.45 -40.82 -39.77
N PRO A 743 15.25 -40.68 -40.80
CA PRO A 743 16.22 -39.59 -40.89
C PRO A 743 15.54 -38.25 -41.13
N LEU A 744 16.04 -37.21 -40.48
CA LEU A 744 15.62 -35.82 -40.72
C LEU A 744 16.44 -35.21 -41.85
N GLY A 745 16.02 -35.46 -43.10
CA GLY A 745 16.71 -34.97 -44.28
C GLY A 745 18.17 -35.37 -44.29
N ALA A 746 19.08 -34.43 -44.64
CA ALA A 746 20.53 -34.64 -44.71
C ALA A 746 21.25 -34.38 -43.36
N THR A 747 20.52 -34.12 -42.26
CA THR A 747 21.12 -33.76 -40.96
C THR A 747 21.81 -34.94 -40.25
N GLY A 748 21.49 -36.16 -40.62
CA GLY A 748 21.92 -37.37 -39.93
C GLY A 748 21.14 -37.68 -38.65
N LEU A 749 20.28 -36.76 -38.19
CA LEU A 749 19.46 -36.94 -36.98
C LEU A 749 18.34 -37.95 -37.21
N THR A 750 18.07 -38.78 -36.21
CA THR A 750 16.93 -39.72 -36.22
C THR A 750 15.72 -39.04 -35.54
N VAL A 751 14.63 -38.91 -36.25
CA VAL A 751 13.43 -38.19 -35.82
C VAL A 751 12.20 -39.08 -35.80
N SER A 752 11.33 -38.90 -34.84
CA SER A 752 9.98 -39.47 -34.82
C SER A 752 9.22 -38.97 -36.05
N ARG A 753 8.52 -39.87 -36.78
CA ARG A 753 7.73 -39.48 -37.96
C ARG A 753 6.52 -38.62 -37.63
N LEU A 754 6.13 -38.61 -36.36
CA LEU A 754 5.11 -37.70 -35.81
C LEU A 754 5.81 -36.67 -34.93
N GLY A 755 5.74 -35.39 -35.30
CA GLY A 755 6.21 -34.27 -34.51
C GLY A 755 5.09 -33.67 -33.63
N PHE A 756 5.45 -33.03 -32.55
CA PHE A 756 4.51 -32.28 -31.68
C PHE A 756 4.57 -30.79 -31.98
N GLY A 757 3.49 -30.23 -32.53
CA GLY A 757 3.39 -28.79 -32.81
C GLY A 757 2.82 -28.06 -31.59
N THR A 758 3.39 -26.90 -31.26
CA THR A 758 3.03 -26.14 -30.05
C THR A 758 2.27 -24.84 -30.32
N TYR A 759 1.70 -24.67 -31.52
CA TYR A 759 1.05 -23.43 -31.95
C TYR A 759 0.00 -22.87 -30.96
N ARG A 760 -0.72 -23.75 -30.24
CA ARG A 760 -1.75 -23.39 -29.26
C ARG A 760 -1.41 -23.85 -27.84
N VAL A 761 -0.17 -24.25 -27.58
CA VAL A 761 0.27 -24.70 -26.26
C VAL A 761 0.57 -23.47 -25.41
N GLY A 762 -0.34 -23.15 -24.49
CA GLY A 762 -0.25 -22.01 -23.57
C GLY A 762 -0.21 -22.46 -22.11
N GLN A 763 0.29 -21.59 -21.23
CA GLN A 763 0.47 -21.88 -19.79
C GLN A 763 -0.84 -22.05 -19.03
N ARG A 764 -1.95 -21.56 -19.58
CA ARG A 764 -3.25 -21.55 -18.90
C ARG A 764 -3.95 -22.90 -18.85
N GLU A 765 -3.49 -23.88 -19.61
CA GLU A 765 -4.10 -25.19 -19.69
C GLU A 765 -3.09 -26.26 -19.28
N ALA A 766 -3.26 -26.80 -18.09
CA ALA A 766 -2.42 -27.88 -17.56
C ALA A 766 -2.38 -29.10 -18.50
N GLU A 767 -3.47 -29.34 -19.23
CA GLU A 767 -3.58 -30.42 -20.21
C GLU A 767 -2.60 -30.28 -21.38
N HIS A 768 -2.25 -29.06 -21.79
CA HIS A 768 -1.25 -28.83 -22.85
C HIS A 768 0.14 -29.30 -22.42
N ARG A 769 0.51 -29.03 -21.19
CA ARG A 769 1.78 -29.46 -20.61
C ARG A 769 1.83 -30.98 -20.48
N GLU A 770 0.77 -31.58 -19.99
CA GLU A 770 0.65 -33.02 -19.85
C GLU A 770 0.65 -33.74 -21.20
N ALA A 771 0.02 -33.16 -22.24
CA ALA A 771 0.04 -33.67 -23.59
C ALA A 771 1.47 -33.71 -24.16
N LEU A 772 2.26 -32.64 -23.95
CA LEU A 772 3.67 -32.60 -24.41
C LEU A 772 4.54 -33.62 -23.65
N LEU A 773 4.38 -33.74 -22.32
CA LEU A 773 5.05 -34.77 -21.50
C LEU A 773 4.75 -36.18 -22.03
N LYS A 774 3.46 -36.45 -22.26
CA LYS A 774 3.02 -37.74 -22.78
C LYS A 774 3.56 -38.03 -24.16
N ALA A 775 3.58 -37.04 -25.07
CA ALA A 775 4.11 -37.17 -26.42
C ALA A 775 5.60 -37.58 -26.39
N ILE A 776 6.41 -36.88 -25.58
CA ILE A 776 7.86 -37.20 -25.48
C ILE A 776 8.05 -38.60 -24.86
N ARG A 777 7.32 -38.91 -23.79
CA ARG A 777 7.36 -40.23 -23.17
C ARG A 777 6.96 -41.36 -24.12
N SER A 778 6.01 -41.08 -25.03
CA SER A 778 5.51 -42.04 -26.03
C SER A 778 6.40 -42.16 -27.28
N GLY A 779 7.52 -41.43 -27.35
CA GLY A 779 8.48 -41.57 -28.42
C GLY A 779 8.56 -40.42 -29.41
N CYS A 780 7.85 -39.31 -29.17
CA CYS A 780 7.98 -38.12 -29.98
C CYS A 780 9.24 -37.34 -29.55
N ASN A 781 10.25 -37.21 -30.46
CA ASN A 781 11.45 -36.40 -30.20
C ASN A 781 11.61 -35.19 -31.12
N LEU A 782 10.58 -34.87 -31.92
CA LEU A 782 10.53 -33.66 -32.75
C LEU A 782 9.45 -32.71 -32.19
N ILE A 783 9.88 -31.55 -31.72
CA ILE A 783 9.01 -30.52 -31.17
C ILE A 783 9.14 -29.27 -32.04
N ASP A 784 8.02 -28.81 -32.59
CA ASP A 784 7.94 -27.60 -33.40
C ASP A 784 7.34 -26.46 -32.58
N THR A 785 8.10 -25.38 -32.37
CA THR A 785 7.72 -24.21 -31.61
C THR A 785 8.10 -22.92 -32.35
N SER A 786 7.71 -21.78 -31.77
CA SER A 786 8.10 -20.45 -32.25
C SER A 786 8.01 -19.44 -31.12
N THR A 787 8.88 -18.44 -31.16
CA THR A 787 8.83 -17.27 -30.26
C THR A 787 7.49 -16.53 -30.29
N ASN A 788 6.69 -16.71 -31.33
CA ASN A 788 5.41 -16.06 -31.53
C ASN A 788 4.21 -16.92 -31.07
N TYR A 789 4.40 -18.20 -30.79
CA TYR A 789 3.31 -19.07 -30.40
C TYR A 789 2.85 -18.74 -28.98
N MET A 790 1.58 -18.35 -28.84
CA MET A 790 0.99 -17.91 -27.57
C MET A 790 1.84 -16.82 -26.87
N ASP A 791 2.35 -15.85 -27.65
CA ASP A 791 3.20 -14.75 -27.20
C ASP A 791 4.47 -15.21 -26.42
N GLY A 792 5.04 -16.35 -26.84
CA GLY A 792 6.24 -16.96 -26.24
C GLY A 792 5.95 -17.99 -25.14
N GLU A 793 4.71 -18.15 -24.69
CA GLU A 793 4.35 -19.15 -23.69
C GLU A 793 4.66 -20.57 -24.13
N SER A 794 4.52 -20.87 -25.44
CA SER A 794 4.79 -22.18 -25.99
C SER A 794 6.25 -22.59 -25.79
N GLU A 795 7.22 -21.71 -26.03
CA GLU A 795 8.65 -22.01 -25.81
C GLU A 795 8.95 -22.20 -24.30
N GLN A 796 8.32 -21.43 -23.44
CA GLN A 796 8.47 -21.56 -21.97
C GLN A 796 7.97 -22.93 -21.49
N ILE A 797 6.84 -23.41 -22.01
CA ILE A 797 6.31 -24.74 -21.68
C ILE A 797 7.24 -25.83 -22.21
N VAL A 798 7.69 -25.72 -23.44
CA VAL A 798 8.66 -26.69 -24.02
C VAL A 798 9.90 -26.73 -23.12
N GLY A 799 10.46 -25.57 -22.75
CA GLY A 799 11.63 -25.49 -21.88
C GLY A 799 11.39 -26.15 -20.52
N SER A 800 10.24 -25.84 -19.87
CA SER A 800 9.89 -26.39 -18.56
C SER A 800 9.68 -27.92 -18.57
N VAL A 801 9.05 -28.44 -19.62
CA VAL A 801 8.83 -29.89 -19.82
C VAL A 801 10.13 -30.61 -20.04
N LEU A 802 10.99 -30.11 -20.93
CA LEU A 802 12.31 -30.70 -21.18
C LEU A 802 13.17 -30.70 -19.91
N GLN A 803 13.14 -29.60 -19.15
CA GLN A 803 13.85 -29.48 -17.87
C GLN A 803 13.38 -30.54 -16.86
N GLN A 804 12.07 -30.79 -16.78
CA GLN A 804 11.51 -31.82 -15.92
C GLN A 804 11.99 -33.21 -16.33
N LEU A 805 11.89 -33.56 -17.62
CA LEU A 805 12.25 -34.89 -18.13
C LEU A 805 13.75 -35.16 -18.03
N ILE A 806 14.60 -34.16 -18.29
CA ILE A 806 16.04 -34.26 -18.15
C ILE A 806 16.45 -34.42 -16.68
N ARG A 807 15.86 -33.67 -15.77
CA ARG A 807 16.11 -33.85 -14.34
C ARG A 807 15.67 -35.22 -13.80
N ALA A 808 14.59 -35.74 -14.34
CA ALA A 808 14.13 -37.10 -14.01
C ALA A 808 14.97 -38.21 -14.65
N GLY A 809 15.95 -37.89 -15.50
CA GLY A 809 16.76 -38.88 -16.24
C GLY A 809 15.97 -39.63 -17.30
N GLU A 810 14.78 -39.14 -17.68
CA GLU A 810 13.91 -39.80 -18.67
C GLU A 810 14.40 -39.54 -20.10
N VAL A 811 15.02 -38.38 -20.36
CA VAL A 811 15.65 -38.01 -21.63
C VAL A 811 16.92 -37.20 -21.39
N ALA A 812 17.82 -37.22 -22.36
CA ALA A 812 18.94 -36.29 -22.43
C ALA A 812 18.66 -35.15 -23.43
N ARG A 813 19.34 -34.00 -23.30
CA ARG A 813 19.08 -32.85 -24.20
C ARG A 813 19.41 -33.20 -25.66
N GLU A 814 20.42 -34.02 -25.89
CA GLU A 814 20.89 -34.48 -27.20
C GLU A 814 19.91 -35.40 -27.92
N GLU A 815 18.89 -35.88 -27.24
CA GLU A 815 17.92 -36.83 -27.77
C GLU A 815 16.70 -36.13 -28.39
N ILE A 816 16.43 -34.87 -27.99
CA ILE A 816 15.23 -34.13 -28.37
C ILE A 816 15.58 -33.03 -29.39
N ILE A 817 14.87 -33.01 -30.49
CA ILE A 817 14.97 -32.01 -31.55
C ILE A 817 13.91 -30.95 -31.31
N VAL A 818 14.34 -29.72 -31.05
CA VAL A 818 13.44 -28.56 -30.94
C VAL A 818 13.69 -27.65 -32.13
N VAL A 819 12.66 -27.44 -32.92
CA VAL A 819 12.65 -26.51 -34.05
C VAL A 819 11.92 -25.27 -33.62
N SER A 820 12.63 -24.13 -33.50
CA SER A 820 12.03 -22.82 -33.23
C SER A 820 12.10 -21.96 -34.49
N LYS A 821 11.06 -21.16 -34.70
CA LYS A 821 10.89 -20.31 -35.88
C LYS A 821 10.98 -18.84 -35.50
N ILE A 822 11.65 -18.05 -36.32
CA ILE A 822 11.71 -16.60 -36.26
C ILE A 822 11.17 -16.07 -37.58
N GLY A 823 10.08 -15.30 -37.59
CA GLY A 823 9.59 -14.83 -38.87
C GLY A 823 8.33 -13.94 -38.83
N TYR A 824 7.53 -13.99 -37.78
CA TYR A 824 6.36 -13.13 -37.58
C TYR A 824 6.42 -12.47 -36.22
N VAL A 825 6.25 -11.14 -36.16
CA VAL A 825 6.14 -10.40 -34.94
C VAL A 825 4.64 -10.24 -34.67
N GLN A 826 4.14 -10.80 -33.57
CA GLN A 826 2.75 -10.71 -33.13
C GLN A 826 2.65 -10.14 -31.71
N GLY A 827 1.44 -9.78 -31.29
CA GLY A 827 1.15 -9.35 -29.93
C GLY A 827 2.00 -8.15 -29.49
N GLN A 828 2.58 -8.21 -28.32
CA GLN A 828 3.40 -7.15 -27.74
C GLN A 828 4.66 -6.85 -28.57
N ASN A 829 5.24 -7.86 -29.20
CA ASN A 829 6.42 -7.68 -30.05
C ASN A 829 6.10 -6.89 -31.34
N LEU A 830 4.87 -7.00 -31.85
CA LEU A 830 4.40 -6.21 -32.99
C LEU A 830 4.22 -4.73 -32.64
N ALA A 831 3.70 -4.46 -31.45
CA ALA A 831 3.57 -3.09 -30.93
C ALA A 831 4.97 -2.42 -30.79
N GLN A 832 5.95 -3.12 -30.25
CA GLN A 832 7.33 -2.63 -30.13
C GLN A 832 8.03 -2.44 -31.47
N ALA A 833 7.77 -3.30 -32.46
CA ALA A 833 8.34 -3.16 -33.80
C ALA A 833 7.77 -1.92 -34.51
N LYS A 834 6.49 -1.62 -34.36
CA LYS A 834 5.83 -0.44 -34.95
C LYS A 834 6.24 0.90 -34.33
N THR A 835 6.78 0.90 -33.12
CA THR A 835 7.31 2.11 -32.48
C THR A 835 8.75 2.44 -32.86
N ARG A 836 9.41 1.60 -33.68
CA ARG A 836 10.80 1.81 -34.15
C ARG A 836 10.90 2.21 -35.64
N GLU A 837 9.77 2.33 -36.34
CA GLU A 837 9.64 3.02 -37.61
C GLU A 837 9.17 4.50 -37.39
#